data_a20c5b0e028ad346eb552afced2277b9
#
_entry.id   a20c5b0e028ad346eb552afced2277b9
#
_cell.length_a   1.000
_cell.length_b   1.000
_cell.length_c   1.000
_cell.angle_alpha   90.00
_cell.angle_beta   90.00
_cell.angle_gamma   90.00
#
_symmetry.space_group_name_H-M   'P 1'
#
loop_
_entity.id
_entity.type
_entity.pdbx_description
1 polymer ?
#
loop_
_entity_poly.entity_id
_entity_poly.type
_entity_poly.pdbx_seq_one_letter_code
_entity_poly.pdbx_strand_id
1 'polypeptide(L)'
;MRGLMGREPFQAGGRISEWAAGTFAAVAALPALFRARATGQGERIDLSILETANLIFTNFSESMNRLMNGSVEDPEHAFLGQSVETPSIERTADGYVGFCTNSRQQFSDFLLMIERQDLQEDEELAQFGGRLMRFDEWNEITSHWLRKKTTDEVIELASLLRIPVAPICNGESVQAHEQLLTRGVFGPDAEGRFKQPRRSYRIDDCDPPGPGPAPRLGAHTASASFSTRDGGAQGKFPFSGNRAEGSGKSGALPLAGLRILDLTAWWAGPSASHLLATLGAEVIHVESAGRPDGMRMVGGMMAAHYGEWWEASPHFLHVNSNKLGITIDLTTARGRELVEKLIPKCDAIVDNYTPRVLDQFGLSWERIQELNPRALMMRMPAFGLSGPWRDNTGFAQTMEQLSGMAWVTGHRDDQPRIPRGPCDPLAGMHAVFAFLVALAEREASGRGHHVESTMVESALNVAAEQVIEWSAYGRLMDREGNRSSLAAPQGLYPCAGGQPGMENWLALSIASDDEWRALRSALGDPEWALDPALDTLMGRRQAHDEIDAQLADWTRKRERAEIVEEFRALGIPASELADPCRFAQNQPQFRARGYFERPEHPVVGAMPLPSLPFRYGSLERWLRTPAPTLGQHNERVFMGLLELSPEEYSDLEAEGVIGTRPEGL
;
A
#
# COMPACT_ATOMS: atom_id res chain seq x y z
N MET A 1 6.88 -12.35 1.69
CA MET A 1 6.75 -13.20 2.89
C MET A 1 7.57 -12.64 4.02
N ARG A 2 7.19 -12.91 5.26
CA ARG A 2 7.95 -12.60 6.48
C ARG A 2 8.34 -13.91 7.16
N GLY A 3 9.37 -13.89 8.01
CA GLY A 3 9.79 -15.06 8.74
C GLY A 3 10.41 -14.68 10.08
N LEU A 4 10.55 -15.64 10.94
CA LEU A 4 11.34 -15.59 12.14
C LEU A 4 12.60 -16.44 11.91
N MET A 5 13.73 -16.05 12.47
CA MET A 5 14.94 -16.86 12.37
C MET A 5 14.68 -18.27 12.89
N GLY A 6 15.06 -19.28 12.10
CA GLY A 6 14.87 -20.69 12.44
C GLY A 6 13.44 -21.23 12.25
N ARG A 7 12.53 -20.45 11.66
CA ARG A 7 11.18 -20.92 11.29
C ARG A 7 10.91 -20.69 9.80
N GLU A 8 9.92 -21.38 9.26
CA GLU A 8 9.45 -21.14 7.90
C GLU A 8 8.94 -19.70 7.74
N PRO A 9 9.19 -19.02 6.62
CA PRO A 9 8.56 -17.75 6.32
C PRO A 9 7.04 -17.90 6.20
N PHE A 10 6.27 -16.86 6.56
CA PHE A 10 4.82 -16.86 6.45
C PHE A 10 4.32 -15.80 5.46
N GLN A 11 3.16 -16.07 4.88
CA GLN A 11 2.44 -15.12 4.05
C GLN A 11 1.66 -14.12 4.91
N ALA A 12 1.27 -12.98 4.30
CA ALA A 12 0.25 -12.12 4.88
C ALA A 12 -1.08 -12.89 4.96
N GLY A 13 -1.76 -12.79 6.08
CA GLY A 13 -3.04 -13.44 6.30
C GLY A 13 -4.16 -12.81 5.46
N GLY A 14 -5.25 -13.55 5.25
CA GLY A 14 -6.34 -13.12 4.38
C GLY A 14 -5.98 -13.24 2.89
N ARG A 15 -6.75 -12.55 2.05
CA ARG A 15 -6.63 -12.59 0.58
C ARG A 15 -6.21 -11.23 0.02
N ILE A 16 -5.22 -10.60 0.66
CA ILE A 16 -4.82 -9.21 0.39
C ILE A 16 -4.44 -9.00 -1.09
N SER A 17 -3.72 -9.95 -1.70
CA SER A 17 -3.28 -9.82 -3.10
C SER A 17 -4.44 -9.82 -4.09
N GLU A 18 -5.47 -10.63 -3.86
CA GLU A 18 -6.66 -10.69 -4.72
C GLU A 18 -7.53 -9.43 -4.56
N TRP A 19 -7.73 -8.97 -3.33
CA TRP A 19 -8.43 -7.71 -3.07
C TRP A 19 -7.72 -6.52 -3.71
N ALA A 20 -6.41 -6.44 -3.55
CA ALA A 20 -5.58 -5.42 -4.18
C ALA A 20 -5.68 -5.47 -5.71
N ALA A 21 -5.57 -6.65 -6.30
CA ALA A 21 -5.69 -6.81 -7.75
C ALA A 21 -7.05 -6.35 -8.27
N GLY A 22 -8.13 -6.66 -7.54
CA GLY A 22 -9.48 -6.15 -7.85
C GLY A 22 -9.56 -4.62 -7.80
N THR A 23 -8.94 -3.99 -6.80
CA THR A 23 -8.89 -2.53 -6.68
C THR A 23 -8.08 -1.92 -7.83
N PHE A 24 -6.91 -2.47 -8.16
CA PHE A 24 -6.12 -2.03 -9.31
C PHE A 24 -6.86 -2.22 -10.64
N ALA A 25 -7.64 -3.30 -10.79
CA ALA A 25 -8.45 -3.52 -11.98
C ALA A 25 -9.52 -2.43 -12.16
N ALA A 26 -10.20 -2.04 -11.08
CA ALA A 26 -11.18 -0.95 -11.10
C ALA A 26 -10.54 0.39 -11.46
N VAL A 27 -9.37 0.69 -10.87
CA VAL A 27 -8.61 1.91 -11.16
C VAL A 27 -8.03 1.91 -12.59
N ALA A 28 -7.70 0.75 -13.15
CA ALA A 28 -7.28 0.65 -14.54
C ALA A 28 -8.45 0.82 -15.53
N ALA A 29 -9.61 0.26 -15.20
CA ALA A 29 -10.75 0.25 -16.10
C ALA A 29 -11.39 1.63 -16.28
N LEU A 30 -11.53 2.42 -15.21
CA LEU A 30 -12.26 3.68 -15.25
C LEU A 30 -11.57 4.75 -16.12
N PRO A 31 -10.25 5.01 -16.02
CA PRO A 31 -9.56 5.94 -16.93
C PRO A 31 -9.54 5.45 -18.38
N ALA A 32 -9.42 4.14 -18.60
CA ALA A 32 -9.52 3.56 -19.94
C ALA A 32 -10.91 3.81 -20.56
N LEU A 33 -11.99 3.71 -19.75
CA LEU A 33 -13.34 4.06 -20.17
C LEU A 33 -13.45 5.55 -20.53
N PHE A 34 -12.85 6.45 -19.73
CA PHE A 34 -12.84 7.88 -20.05
C PHE A 34 -12.16 8.14 -21.38
N ARG A 35 -10.99 7.54 -21.61
CA ARG A 35 -10.29 7.64 -22.88
C ARG A 35 -11.10 7.06 -24.04
N ALA A 36 -11.71 5.89 -23.86
CA ALA A 36 -12.53 5.26 -24.89
C ALA A 36 -13.71 6.14 -25.30
N ARG A 37 -14.36 6.79 -24.35
CA ARG A 37 -15.46 7.73 -24.61
C ARG A 37 -14.99 9.01 -25.33
N ALA A 38 -13.80 9.49 -25.01
CA ALA A 38 -13.23 10.67 -25.64
C ALA A 38 -12.72 10.41 -27.07
N THR A 39 -12.16 9.23 -27.32
CA THR A 39 -11.50 8.90 -28.59
C THR A 39 -12.28 7.97 -29.50
N GLY A 40 -13.31 7.29 -28.99
CA GLY A 40 -14.01 6.21 -29.68
C GLY A 40 -13.23 4.88 -29.75
N GLN A 41 -12.06 4.80 -29.11
CA GLN A 41 -11.19 3.62 -29.15
C GLN A 41 -11.16 2.92 -27.80
N GLY A 42 -11.57 1.65 -27.78
CA GLY A 42 -11.49 0.79 -26.60
C GLY A 42 -10.04 0.45 -26.23
N GLU A 43 -9.85 -0.07 -25.01
CA GLU A 43 -8.54 -0.46 -24.48
C GLU A 43 -8.56 -1.91 -24.02
N ARG A 44 -7.48 -2.64 -24.27
CA ARG A 44 -7.21 -3.94 -23.66
C ARG A 44 -6.36 -3.75 -22.41
N ILE A 45 -6.88 -4.21 -21.28
CA ILE A 45 -6.23 -4.13 -19.98
C ILE A 45 -5.78 -5.53 -19.57
N ASP A 46 -4.50 -5.67 -19.22
CA ASP A 46 -3.89 -6.89 -18.70
C ASP A 46 -3.32 -6.59 -17.32
N LEU A 47 -3.84 -7.22 -16.26
CA LEU A 47 -3.42 -7.05 -14.88
C LEU A 47 -2.79 -8.33 -14.34
N SER A 48 -1.70 -8.20 -13.57
CA SER A 48 -0.99 -9.30 -12.93
C SER A 48 -1.10 -9.23 -11.40
N ILE A 49 -1.67 -10.28 -10.79
CA ILE A 49 -1.72 -10.42 -9.31
C ILE A 49 -0.30 -10.52 -8.73
N LEU A 50 0.64 -11.15 -9.42
CA LEU A 50 2.03 -11.24 -8.99
C LEU A 50 2.71 -9.88 -8.92
N GLU A 51 2.51 -9.01 -9.93
CA GLU A 51 3.02 -7.64 -9.94
C GLU A 51 2.35 -6.80 -8.83
N THR A 52 1.05 -6.99 -8.63
CA THR A 52 0.29 -6.36 -7.53
C THR A 52 0.90 -6.73 -6.18
N ALA A 53 1.12 -8.01 -5.91
CA ALA A 53 1.72 -8.47 -4.66
C ALA A 53 3.14 -7.93 -4.47
N ASN A 54 3.96 -7.87 -5.52
CA ASN A 54 5.29 -7.27 -5.44
C ASN A 54 5.23 -5.79 -5.05
N LEU A 55 4.26 -5.05 -5.61
CA LEU A 55 4.10 -3.62 -5.38
C LEU A 55 3.61 -3.31 -3.96
N ILE A 56 2.53 -3.93 -3.52
CA ILE A 56 1.87 -3.58 -2.26
C ILE A 56 2.64 -4.04 -1.01
N PHE A 57 3.46 -5.10 -1.09
CA PHE A 57 4.25 -5.62 0.03
C PHE A 57 5.69 -5.09 0.09
N THR A 58 6.01 -4.03 -0.63
CA THR A 58 7.33 -3.36 -0.61
C THR A 58 8.55 -4.22 -0.94
N ASN A 59 8.35 -5.37 -1.54
CA ASN A 59 9.45 -6.27 -1.88
C ASN A 59 10.47 -5.62 -2.83
N PHE A 60 10.05 -4.67 -3.66
CA PHE A 60 10.91 -3.92 -4.56
C PHE A 60 11.95 -3.06 -3.82
N SER A 61 11.63 -2.53 -2.63
CA SER A 61 12.54 -1.65 -1.89
C SER A 61 13.80 -2.40 -1.42
N GLU A 62 13.66 -3.67 -1.04
CA GLU A 62 14.79 -4.51 -0.69
C GLU A 62 15.65 -4.82 -1.91
N SER A 63 15.02 -5.11 -3.07
CA SER A 63 15.75 -5.28 -4.33
C SER A 63 16.59 -4.06 -4.67
N MET A 64 16.01 -2.87 -4.54
CA MET A 64 16.72 -1.62 -4.83
C MET A 64 17.84 -1.36 -3.83
N ASN A 65 17.58 -1.48 -2.53
CA ASN A 65 18.59 -1.26 -1.50
C ASN A 65 19.84 -2.10 -1.73
N ARG A 66 19.69 -3.38 -2.09
CA ARG A 66 20.83 -4.25 -2.34
C ARG A 66 21.51 -4.01 -3.68
N LEU A 67 20.76 -3.73 -4.73
CA LEU A 67 21.34 -3.37 -6.04
C LEU A 67 22.22 -2.13 -5.94
N MET A 68 21.78 -1.14 -5.17
CA MET A 68 22.51 0.11 -4.99
C MET A 68 23.73 -0.03 -4.07
N ASN A 69 23.71 -0.95 -3.12
CA ASN A 69 24.84 -1.21 -2.20
C ASN A 69 25.91 -2.15 -2.79
N GLY A 70 25.71 -2.68 -3.99
CA GLY A 70 26.66 -3.61 -4.60
C GLY A 70 26.81 -4.97 -3.90
N SER A 71 26.01 -5.22 -2.85
CA SER A 71 26.10 -6.41 -1.98
C SER A 71 25.15 -7.54 -2.40
N VAL A 72 25.03 -7.80 -3.71
CA VAL A 72 24.19 -8.90 -4.21
C VAL A 72 24.77 -10.29 -3.83
N GLU A 73 25.99 -10.34 -3.35
CA GLU A 73 26.72 -11.59 -3.13
C GLU A 73 26.92 -11.98 -1.63
N ASP A 74 26.50 -11.15 -0.67
CA ASP A 74 26.69 -11.46 0.74
C ASP A 74 25.45 -12.11 1.36
N PRO A 75 25.48 -13.46 1.57
CA PRO A 75 24.36 -14.18 2.19
C PRO A 75 24.18 -13.88 3.68
N GLU A 76 25.20 -13.38 4.37
CA GLU A 76 25.16 -13.15 5.82
C GLU A 76 24.26 -11.98 6.24
N HIS A 77 23.91 -11.11 5.30
CA HIS A 77 23.00 -9.99 5.52
C HIS A 77 21.58 -10.20 4.94
N ALA A 78 21.25 -11.42 4.56
CA ALA A 78 19.89 -11.79 4.22
C ALA A 78 19.00 -11.77 5.47
N PHE A 79 18.60 -10.59 5.93
CA PHE A 79 17.56 -10.42 6.92
C PHE A 79 16.22 -10.92 6.35
N LEU A 80 16.07 -12.23 6.33
CA LEU A 80 14.77 -12.86 6.17
C LEU A 80 14.01 -12.67 7.48
N GLY A 81 13.31 -11.53 7.58
CA GLY A 81 12.08 -11.68 8.20
C GLY A 81 11.78 -11.39 9.63
N GLN A 82 12.55 -10.79 10.43
CA GLN A 82 11.98 -10.15 11.63
C GLN A 82 11.24 -8.87 11.21
N SER A 83 10.17 -8.52 11.93
CA SER A 83 9.60 -7.19 11.81
C SER A 83 10.72 -6.21 12.06
N VAL A 84 11.04 -5.42 11.06
CA VAL A 84 12.15 -4.49 11.10
C VAL A 84 11.85 -3.36 12.10
N GLU A 85 10.62 -3.23 12.55
CA GLU A 85 10.19 -2.18 13.45
C GLU A 85 10.09 -2.71 14.87
N THR A 86 10.71 -2.00 15.78
CA THR A 86 10.59 -2.26 17.21
C THR A 86 10.70 -0.93 17.96
N PRO A 87 9.68 -0.53 18.77
CA PRO A 87 8.49 -1.34 19.08
C PRO A 87 7.55 -1.51 17.87
N SER A 88 6.86 -2.65 17.81
CA SER A 88 5.85 -2.97 16.79
C SER A 88 4.58 -3.52 17.43
N ILE A 89 4.32 -4.84 17.37
CA ILE A 89 3.23 -5.47 18.11
C ILE A 89 3.78 -6.01 19.41
N GLU A 90 3.34 -5.41 20.51
CA GLU A 90 3.82 -5.70 21.86
C GLU A 90 2.71 -6.28 22.74
N ARG A 91 3.09 -7.17 23.65
CA ARG A 91 2.14 -7.78 24.59
C ARG A 91 1.89 -6.86 25.78
N THR A 92 0.60 -6.63 26.11
CA THR A 92 0.12 -5.93 27.28
C THR A 92 -0.39 -6.91 28.35
N ALA A 93 -0.96 -6.40 29.45
CA ALA A 93 -1.52 -7.24 30.48
C ALA A 93 -2.74 -8.05 30.02
N ASP A 94 -3.51 -7.54 29.07
CA ASP A 94 -4.82 -8.07 28.64
C ASP A 94 -4.89 -8.36 27.13
N GLY A 95 -3.83 -8.12 26.36
CA GLY A 95 -3.86 -8.33 24.93
C GLY A 95 -2.57 -7.92 24.21
N TYR A 96 -2.75 -7.20 23.12
CA TYR A 96 -1.66 -6.69 22.29
C TYR A 96 -1.94 -5.25 21.89
N VAL A 97 -0.89 -4.44 21.85
CA VAL A 97 -0.88 -3.09 21.31
C VAL A 97 0.13 -2.97 20.19
N GLY A 98 -0.18 -2.17 19.18
CA GLY A 98 0.71 -1.94 18.06
C GLY A 98 1.22 -0.51 18.02
N PHE A 99 2.49 -0.34 17.72
CA PHE A 99 3.17 0.94 17.56
C PHE A 99 3.73 1.09 16.15
N CYS A 100 3.99 2.37 15.78
CA CYS A 100 4.79 2.72 14.62
C CYS A 100 5.62 3.96 14.93
N THR A 101 6.92 3.76 15.22
CA THR A 101 7.86 4.85 15.59
C THR A 101 8.85 5.09 14.46
N ASN A 102 8.43 5.85 13.43
CA ASN A 102 9.22 6.09 12.22
C ASN A 102 10.22 7.27 12.35
N SER A 103 10.03 8.15 13.31
CA SER A 103 10.90 9.32 13.50
C SER A 103 11.64 9.25 14.84
N ARG A 104 12.80 9.95 14.90
CA ARG A 104 13.58 10.08 16.14
C ARG A 104 12.73 10.69 17.27
N GLN A 105 11.88 11.67 16.97
CA GLN A 105 10.99 12.26 17.96
C GLN A 105 10.02 11.25 18.53
N GLN A 106 9.34 10.47 17.67
CA GLN A 106 8.40 9.43 18.11
C GLN A 106 9.08 8.36 18.97
N PHE A 107 10.33 8.03 18.66
CA PHE A 107 11.12 7.12 19.49
C PHE A 107 11.47 7.73 20.85
N SER A 108 11.88 9.01 20.89
CA SER A 108 12.13 9.72 22.14
C SER A 108 10.88 9.81 23.01
N ASP A 109 9.72 10.08 22.40
CA ASP A 109 8.42 10.12 23.08
C ASP A 109 8.02 8.73 23.61
N PHE A 110 8.35 7.66 22.87
CA PHE A 110 8.17 6.29 23.33
C PHE A 110 9.02 5.96 24.56
N LEU A 111 10.30 6.36 24.57
CA LEU A 111 11.18 6.21 25.75
C LEU A 111 10.64 6.98 26.96
N LEU A 112 10.09 8.18 26.74
CA LEU A 112 9.43 8.95 27.78
C LEU A 112 8.22 8.19 28.34
N MET A 113 7.38 7.63 27.47
CA MET A 113 6.20 6.85 27.85
C MET A 113 6.53 5.63 28.73
N ILE A 114 7.60 4.90 28.37
CA ILE A 114 8.03 3.70 29.13
C ILE A 114 8.98 4.03 30.30
N GLU A 115 9.14 5.32 30.65
CA GLU A 115 9.97 5.82 31.75
C GLU A 115 11.47 5.46 31.63
N ARG A 116 11.98 5.42 30.37
CA ARG A 116 13.38 5.07 30.03
C ARG A 116 14.09 6.18 29.27
N GLN A 117 13.96 7.42 29.74
CA GLN A 117 14.66 8.58 29.15
C GLN A 117 16.19 8.46 29.22
N ASP A 118 16.69 7.62 30.13
CA ASP A 118 18.13 7.28 30.24
C ASP A 118 18.69 6.71 28.93
N LEU A 119 17.85 6.08 28.10
CA LEU A 119 18.24 5.51 26.81
C LEU A 119 18.25 6.52 25.65
N GLN A 120 17.87 7.77 25.88
CA GLN A 120 17.92 8.80 24.82
C GLN A 120 19.34 9.11 24.36
N GLU A 121 20.33 8.91 25.23
CA GLU A 121 21.74 9.11 24.94
C GLU A 121 22.41 7.86 24.32
N ASP A 122 21.73 6.73 24.26
CA ASP A 122 22.20 5.53 23.57
C ASP A 122 21.98 5.65 22.06
N GLU A 123 23.02 6.16 21.37
CA GLU A 123 22.96 6.39 19.92
C GLU A 123 22.67 5.11 19.11
N GLU A 124 23.05 3.94 19.62
CA GLU A 124 22.83 2.67 18.96
C GLU A 124 21.35 2.24 19.07
N LEU A 125 20.77 2.29 20.27
CA LEU A 125 19.33 2.01 20.47
C LEU A 125 18.42 3.09 19.83
N ALA A 126 18.90 4.32 19.68
CA ALA A 126 18.19 5.37 18.96
C ALA A 126 18.00 5.02 17.47
N GLN A 127 18.91 4.21 16.93
CA GLN A 127 18.83 3.75 15.55
C GLN A 127 18.06 2.42 15.48
N PHE A 128 17.30 2.28 14.43
CA PHE A 128 16.52 1.09 14.14
C PHE A 128 17.38 -0.18 14.02
N GLY A 129 18.51 -0.12 13.30
CA GLY A 129 19.46 -1.24 13.16
C GLY A 129 20.05 -1.68 14.50
N GLY A 130 20.37 -0.74 15.39
CA GLY A 130 20.89 -1.04 16.70
C GLY A 130 19.90 -1.79 17.60
N ARG A 131 18.62 -1.40 17.58
CA ARG A 131 17.56 -2.15 18.28
C ARG A 131 17.41 -3.59 17.78
N LEU A 132 17.63 -3.83 16.50
CA LEU A 132 17.63 -5.21 15.97
C LEU A 132 18.84 -6.01 16.44
N MET A 133 20.02 -5.41 16.46
CA MET A 133 21.25 -6.09 16.92
C MET A 133 21.19 -6.39 18.43
N ARG A 134 20.51 -5.54 19.21
CA ARG A 134 20.29 -5.69 20.66
C ARG A 134 18.84 -6.07 20.97
N PHE A 135 18.25 -6.90 20.13
CA PHE A 135 16.81 -7.20 20.19
C PHE A 135 16.34 -7.77 21.53
N ASP A 136 17.08 -8.72 22.11
CA ASP A 136 16.69 -9.36 23.37
C ASP A 136 16.71 -8.34 24.53
N GLU A 137 17.73 -7.51 24.61
CA GLU A 137 17.83 -6.43 25.58
C GLU A 137 16.71 -5.41 25.41
N TRP A 138 16.45 -4.98 24.18
CA TRP A 138 15.38 -4.05 23.86
C TRP A 138 14.00 -4.63 24.20
N ASN A 139 13.77 -5.88 23.87
CA ASN A 139 12.53 -6.58 24.16
C ASN A 139 12.29 -6.75 25.68
N GLU A 140 13.33 -7.00 26.45
CA GLU A 140 13.25 -7.06 27.92
C GLU A 140 12.86 -5.70 28.50
N ILE A 141 13.47 -4.62 28.05
CA ILE A 141 13.19 -3.25 28.48
C ILE A 141 11.71 -2.90 28.21
N THR A 142 11.26 -3.09 26.98
CA THR A 142 9.92 -2.70 26.56
C THR A 142 8.85 -3.58 27.21
N SER A 143 9.04 -4.90 27.21
CA SER A 143 8.06 -5.85 27.75
C SER A 143 7.87 -5.71 29.25
N HIS A 144 8.93 -5.32 30.02
CA HIS A 144 8.84 -5.13 31.45
C HIS A 144 7.82 -4.05 31.85
N TRP A 145 7.70 -2.99 31.07
CA TRP A 145 6.74 -1.91 31.31
C TRP A 145 5.36 -2.24 30.73
N LEU A 146 5.31 -2.68 29.46
CA LEU A 146 4.06 -2.90 28.71
C LEU A 146 3.19 -4.00 29.32
N ARG A 147 3.76 -5.09 29.80
CA ARG A 147 3.01 -6.21 30.40
C ARG A 147 2.31 -5.87 31.73
N LYS A 148 2.62 -4.71 32.32
CA LYS A 148 1.98 -4.21 33.56
C LYS A 148 0.79 -3.30 33.27
N LYS A 149 0.57 -2.92 32.02
CA LYS A 149 -0.45 -2.00 31.57
C LYS A 149 -1.48 -2.72 30.71
N THR A 150 -2.74 -2.27 30.80
CA THR A 150 -3.77 -2.70 29.86
C THR A 150 -3.55 -2.06 28.51
N THR A 151 -4.14 -2.64 27.47
CA THR A 151 -4.07 -2.09 26.10
C THR A 151 -4.61 -0.67 26.05
N ASP A 152 -5.74 -0.41 26.70
CA ASP A 152 -6.37 0.91 26.74
C ASP A 152 -5.49 1.96 27.45
N GLU A 153 -4.88 1.62 28.61
CA GLU A 153 -3.94 2.51 29.31
C GLU A 153 -2.75 2.90 28.41
N VAL A 154 -2.21 1.95 27.66
CA VAL A 154 -1.09 2.21 26.74
C VAL A 154 -1.52 3.10 25.58
N ILE A 155 -2.69 2.85 24.99
CA ILE A 155 -3.23 3.67 23.89
C ILE A 155 -3.49 5.10 24.35
N GLU A 156 -4.05 5.30 25.54
CA GLU A 156 -4.29 6.63 26.11
C GLU A 156 -2.97 7.41 26.27
N LEU A 157 -1.97 6.80 26.91
CA LEU A 157 -0.67 7.43 27.12
C LEU A 157 0.08 7.74 25.82
N ALA A 158 0.08 6.79 24.89
CA ALA A 158 0.71 6.97 23.59
C ALA A 158 0.04 8.08 22.75
N SER A 159 -1.30 8.14 22.79
CA SER A 159 -2.08 9.18 22.10
C SER A 159 -1.80 10.58 22.66
N LEU A 160 -1.67 10.74 23.98
CA LEU A 160 -1.27 12.00 24.63
C LEU A 160 0.11 12.48 24.15
N LEU A 161 1.04 11.56 23.92
CA LEU A 161 2.40 11.82 23.43
C LEU A 161 2.48 11.84 21.90
N ARG A 162 1.35 11.69 21.20
CA ARG A 162 1.27 11.61 19.73
C ARG A 162 2.11 10.51 19.10
N ILE A 163 2.33 9.43 19.83
CA ILE A 163 2.96 8.22 19.32
C ILE A 163 1.89 7.48 18.50
N PRO A 164 2.16 7.13 17.24
CA PRO A 164 1.23 6.32 16.44
C PRO A 164 1.02 4.95 17.09
N VAL A 165 -0.21 4.67 17.48
CA VAL A 165 -0.59 3.50 18.27
C VAL A 165 -1.97 3.00 17.83
N ALA A 166 -2.20 1.69 17.92
CA ALA A 166 -3.52 1.08 17.69
C ALA A 166 -3.67 -0.23 18.48
N PRO A 167 -4.90 -0.62 18.88
CA PRO A 167 -5.17 -1.97 19.37
C PRO A 167 -4.98 -2.99 18.22
N ILE A 168 -4.64 -4.23 18.57
CA ILE A 168 -4.67 -5.33 17.63
C ILE A 168 -6.09 -5.88 17.59
N CYS A 169 -6.89 -5.38 16.65
CA CYS A 169 -8.27 -5.82 16.50
C CYS A 169 -8.38 -7.11 15.68
N ASN A 170 -9.53 -7.77 15.80
CA ASN A 170 -9.95 -8.93 15.03
C ASN A 170 -11.39 -8.74 14.52
N GLY A 171 -11.98 -9.74 13.88
CA GLY A 171 -13.33 -9.65 13.31
C GLY A 171 -14.44 -9.30 14.30
N GLU A 172 -14.25 -9.57 15.59
CA GLU A 172 -15.17 -9.18 16.68
C GLU A 172 -14.88 -7.76 17.16
N SER A 173 -13.67 -7.52 17.68
CA SER A 173 -13.32 -6.29 18.39
C SER A 173 -13.32 -5.05 17.50
N VAL A 174 -12.99 -5.20 16.21
CA VAL A 174 -13.00 -4.08 15.27
C VAL A 174 -14.39 -3.47 15.08
N GLN A 175 -15.44 -4.28 15.20
CA GLN A 175 -16.84 -3.81 15.09
C GLN A 175 -17.30 -3.01 16.32
N ALA A 176 -16.60 -3.13 17.43
CA ALA A 176 -16.88 -2.40 18.67
C ALA A 176 -16.02 -1.15 18.87
N HIS A 177 -15.05 -0.92 17.98
CA HIS A 177 -14.12 0.22 18.10
C HIS A 177 -14.84 1.57 17.92
N GLU A 178 -14.69 2.48 18.89
CA GLU A 178 -15.47 3.73 18.98
C GLU A 178 -15.38 4.62 17.73
N GLN A 179 -14.18 4.76 17.14
CA GLN A 179 -13.98 5.54 15.91
C GLN A 179 -14.81 4.99 14.76
N LEU A 180 -14.82 3.69 14.58
CA LEU A 180 -15.50 3.02 13.48
C LEU A 180 -17.01 3.00 13.67
N LEU A 181 -17.47 2.85 14.93
CA LEU A 181 -18.89 2.97 15.29
C LEU A 181 -19.42 4.39 15.06
N THR A 182 -18.70 5.40 15.55
CA THR A 182 -19.07 6.82 15.38
C THR A 182 -19.16 7.20 13.89
N ARG A 183 -18.30 6.65 13.06
CA ARG A 183 -18.29 6.91 11.61
C ARG A 183 -19.28 6.04 10.82
N GLY A 184 -19.96 5.09 11.46
CA GLY A 184 -20.91 4.19 10.80
C GLY A 184 -20.27 3.33 9.72
N VAL A 185 -19.07 2.79 10.00
CA VAL A 185 -18.28 2.06 8.99
C VAL A 185 -18.92 0.72 8.62
N PHE A 186 -19.64 0.10 9.54
CA PHE A 186 -20.24 -1.22 9.33
C PHE A 186 -21.76 -1.11 9.10
N GLY A 187 -22.24 -1.73 8.04
CA GLY A 187 -23.64 -1.84 7.72
C GLY A 187 -24.05 -3.28 7.41
N PRO A 188 -25.37 -3.57 7.42
CA PRO A 188 -25.87 -4.88 7.00
C PRO A 188 -25.62 -5.11 5.51
N ASP A 189 -25.52 -6.38 5.10
CA ASP A 189 -25.67 -6.75 3.71
C ASP A 189 -27.10 -6.47 3.21
N ALA A 190 -27.36 -6.58 1.91
CA ALA A 190 -28.64 -6.25 1.31
C ALA A 190 -29.83 -7.08 1.86
N GLU A 191 -29.58 -8.20 2.49
CA GLU A 191 -30.61 -9.11 3.08
C GLU A 191 -30.56 -9.14 4.62
N GLY A 192 -29.65 -8.38 5.27
CA GLY A 192 -29.51 -8.31 6.73
C GLY A 192 -28.90 -9.55 7.37
N ARG A 193 -28.17 -10.38 6.64
CA ARG A 193 -27.61 -11.66 7.12
C ARG A 193 -26.32 -11.51 7.90
N PHE A 194 -25.53 -10.49 7.57
CA PHE A 194 -24.25 -10.19 8.21
C PHE A 194 -23.93 -8.71 8.10
N LYS A 195 -22.91 -8.27 8.85
CA LYS A 195 -22.35 -6.93 8.71
C LYS A 195 -21.14 -6.96 7.77
N GLN A 196 -20.93 -5.86 7.07
CA GLN A 196 -19.77 -5.64 6.19
C GLN A 196 -19.32 -4.19 6.28
N PRO A 197 -18.05 -3.87 5.99
CA PRO A 197 -17.60 -2.50 5.87
C PRO A 197 -18.31 -1.83 4.69
N ARG A 198 -18.70 -0.56 4.86
CA ARG A 198 -19.11 0.27 3.73
C ARG A 198 -17.91 0.63 2.86
N ARG A 199 -18.14 1.32 1.76
CA ARG A 199 -17.06 1.87 0.94
C ARG A 199 -16.18 2.80 1.78
N SER A 200 -14.87 2.81 1.52
CA SER A 200 -13.87 3.58 2.27
C SER A 200 -13.85 5.07 1.95
N TYR A 201 -14.76 5.56 1.12
CA TYR A 201 -14.79 6.96 0.69
C TYR A 201 -16.18 7.57 0.76
N ARG A 202 -16.20 8.90 0.88
CA ARG A 202 -17.37 9.77 0.78
C ARG A 202 -17.10 10.87 -0.24
N ILE A 203 -18.14 11.32 -0.93
CA ILE A 203 -18.09 12.49 -1.81
C ILE A 203 -19.15 13.48 -1.30
N ASP A 204 -18.73 14.72 -0.98
CA ASP A 204 -19.56 15.76 -0.37
C ASP A 204 -20.29 15.26 0.90
N ASP A 205 -19.58 14.56 1.78
CA ASP A 205 -20.08 13.90 3.00
C ASP A 205 -21.21 12.88 2.79
N CYS A 206 -21.46 12.49 1.55
CA CYS A 206 -22.47 11.49 1.22
C CYS A 206 -21.87 10.09 1.11
N ASP A 207 -22.50 9.14 1.76
CA ASP A 207 -22.26 7.72 1.52
C ASP A 207 -23.01 7.28 0.27
N PRO A 208 -22.35 6.72 -0.75
CA PRO A 208 -23.06 6.13 -1.89
C PRO A 208 -23.97 4.99 -1.42
N PRO A 209 -25.12 4.75 -2.09
CA PRO A 209 -26.01 3.67 -1.71
C PRO A 209 -25.28 2.33 -1.75
N GLY A 210 -25.61 1.45 -0.80
CA GLY A 210 -25.09 0.08 -0.74
C GLY A 210 -25.51 -0.73 -1.97
N PRO A 211 -24.83 -1.87 -2.25
CA PRO A 211 -25.25 -2.78 -3.30
C PRO A 211 -26.63 -3.37 -3.00
N GLY A 212 -27.42 -3.60 -4.04
CA GLY A 212 -28.65 -4.39 -3.93
C GLY A 212 -28.37 -5.88 -3.73
N PRO A 213 -29.42 -6.71 -3.52
CA PRO A 213 -29.25 -8.14 -3.35
C PRO A 213 -28.69 -8.79 -4.63
N ALA A 214 -27.87 -9.82 -4.46
CA ALA A 214 -27.37 -10.61 -5.58
C ALA A 214 -28.55 -11.30 -6.32
N PRO A 215 -28.56 -11.30 -7.66
CA PRO A 215 -29.59 -12.00 -8.41
C PRO A 215 -29.48 -13.52 -8.21
N ARG A 216 -30.61 -14.22 -8.22
CA ARG A 216 -30.62 -15.67 -8.25
C ARG A 216 -30.07 -16.18 -9.59
N LEU A 217 -29.52 -17.40 -9.59
CA LEU A 217 -29.01 -18.03 -10.81
C LEU A 217 -30.09 -18.02 -11.90
N GLY A 218 -29.77 -17.45 -13.07
CA GLY A 218 -30.69 -17.36 -14.22
C GLY A 218 -31.80 -16.32 -14.11
N ALA A 219 -31.85 -15.48 -13.08
CA ALA A 219 -32.94 -14.53 -12.81
C ALA A 219 -33.26 -13.61 -13.98
N HIS A 220 -32.28 -13.25 -14.79
CA HIS A 220 -32.43 -12.33 -15.92
C HIS A 220 -32.26 -12.98 -17.29
N THR A 221 -32.11 -14.31 -17.38
CA THR A 221 -31.82 -15.01 -18.64
C THR A 221 -32.97 -14.81 -19.64
N ALA A 222 -34.23 -14.91 -19.20
CA ALA A 222 -35.39 -14.75 -20.06
C ALA A 222 -35.74 -13.29 -20.42
N SER A 223 -35.29 -12.33 -19.57
CA SER A 223 -35.55 -10.89 -19.76
C SER A 223 -34.39 -10.13 -20.37
N ALA A 224 -33.27 -10.79 -20.63
CA ALA A 224 -32.10 -10.16 -21.23
C ALA A 224 -32.41 -9.80 -22.71
N SER A 225 -32.83 -8.57 -22.96
CA SER A 225 -32.86 -8.00 -24.28
C SER A 225 -31.50 -7.38 -24.60
N PHE A 226 -30.76 -7.99 -25.49
CA PHE A 226 -29.55 -7.43 -26.06
C PHE A 226 -29.89 -6.42 -27.15
N SER A 227 -30.46 -5.28 -26.76
CA SER A 227 -30.50 -4.15 -27.71
C SER A 227 -29.05 -3.65 -27.83
N THR A 228 -28.50 -3.71 -29.04
CA THR A 228 -27.35 -2.89 -29.40
C THR A 228 -27.72 -1.47 -28.99
N ARG A 229 -26.97 -0.86 -28.04
CA ARG A 229 -27.08 0.58 -27.84
C ARG A 229 -26.66 1.20 -29.17
N ASP A 230 -27.63 1.67 -29.94
CA ASP A 230 -27.35 2.59 -31.04
C ASP A 230 -26.48 3.68 -30.46
N GLY A 231 -25.34 3.99 -31.10
CA GLY A 231 -24.27 4.86 -30.64
C GLY A 231 -24.64 6.29 -30.27
N GLY A 232 -25.74 6.48 -29.58
CA GLY A 232 -26.40 7.72 -29.26
C GLY A 232 -26.34 8.17 -27.85
N ALA A 233 -25.16 8.07 -27.18
CA ALA A 233 -24.85 8.92 -26.04
C ALA A 233 -23.38 9.33 -26.16
N GLN A 234 -23.06 10.14 -27.13
CA GLN A 234 -21.95 11.08 -27.05
C GLN A 234 -22.29 12.13 -25.97
N GLY A 235 -22.41 11.68 -24.73
CA GLY A 235 -22.27 12.56 -23.59
C GLY A 235 -20.86 13.15 -23.72
N LYS A 236 -20.75 14.47 -23.76
CA LYS A 236 -19.49 15.16 -23.69
C LYS A 236 -18.80 14.71 -22.40
N PHE A 237 -17.95 13.68 -22.51
CA PHE A 237 -17.08 13.28 -21.42
C PHE A 237 -15.86 14.16 -21.38
N PRO A 238 -15.31 14.41 -20.23
CA PRO A 238 -14.85 15.68 -19.70
C PRO A 238 -13.48 16.18 -20.12
N PHE A 239 -12.74 15.45 -20.92
CA PHE A 239 -11.36 15.84 -21.26
C PHE A 239 -11.24 16.56 -22.61
N SER A 240 -12.28 17.17 -23.12
CA SER A 240 -12.20 18.14 -24.22
C SER A 240 -11.82 19.55 -23.74
N GLY A 241 -11.11 19.64 -22.63
CA GLY A 241 -10.59 20.91 -22.14
C GLY A 241 -9.57 21.52 -23.10
N ASN A 242 -9.72 22.80 -23.41
CA ASN A 242 -8.89 23.65 -24.29
C ASN A 242 -7.38 23.73 -23.94
N ARG A 243 -6.83 22.79 -23.13
CA ARG A 243 -5.42 22.82 -22.69
C ARG A 243 -4.50 21.82 -23.38
N ALA A 244 -5.02 20.91 -24.18
CA ALA A 244 -4.18 19.99 -24.95
C ALA A 244 -4.59 19.98 -26.41
N GLU A 245 -3.94 20.75 -27.24
CA GLU A 245 -3.79 20.47 -28.67
C GLU A 245 -3.13 19.10 -28.85
N GLY A 246 -3.80 18.01 -28.47
CA GLY A 246 -3.23 16.68 -28.50
C GLY A 246 -4.02 15.57 -27.80
N SER A 247 -5.02 15.89 -26.96
CA SER A 247 -5.79 14.87 -26.21
C SER A 247 -6.67 13.96 -27.08
N GLY A 248 -6.85 14.28 -28.33
CA GLY A 248 -7.54 13.43 -29.32
C GLY A 248 -6.60 12.58 -30.18
N LYS A 249 -5.28 12.60 -29.93
CA LYS A 249 -4.34 11.77 -30.68
C LYS A 249 -4.28 10.37 -30.08
N SER A 250 -4.27 9.38 -30.95
CA SER A 250 -3.95 7.99 -30.58
C SER A 250 -2.65 7.99 -29.79
N GLY A 251 -2.67 7.45 -28.54
CA GLY A 251 -1.52 7.44 -27.63
C GLY A 251 -1.53 8.47 -26.50
N ALA A 252 -2.52 9.38 -26.41
CA ALA A 252 -2.66 10.27 -25.26
C ALA A 252 -3.04 9.48 -23.99
N LEU A 253 -2.40 9.83 -22.84
CA LEU A 253 -2.71 9.20 -21.55
C LEU A 253 -4.09 9.62 -21.06
N PRO A 254 -4.79 8.74 -20.29
CA PRO A 254 -6.19 8.96 -19.90
C PRO A 254 -6.46 10.26 -19.16
N LEU A 255 -5.52 10.73 -18.32
CA LEU A 255 -5.66 11.93 -17.50
C LEU A 255 -4.83 13.12 -18.01
N ALA A 256 -4.37 13.05 -19.26
CA ALA A 256 -3.64 14.15 -19.88
C ALA A 256 -4.48 15.43 -19.88
N GLY A 257 -3.87 16.55 -19.42
CA GLY A 257 -4.52 17.85 -19.31
C GLY A 257 -5.07 18.19 -17.92
N LEU A 258 -5.14 17.22 -16.98
CA LEU A 258 -5.39 17.52 -15.57
C LEU A 258 -4.13 18.02 -14.88
N ARG A 259 -4.27 19.02 -14.01
CA ARG A 259 -3.21 19.47 -13.11
C ARG A 259 -3.62 19.30 -11.66
N ILE A 260 -2.77 18.73 -10.84
CA ILE A 260 -3.02 18.35 -9.45
C ILE A 260 -1.96 18.99 -8.57
N LEU A 261 -2.39 19.72 -7.54
CA LEU A 261 -1.52 20.17 -6.46
C LEU A 261 -1.46 19.08 -5.40
N ASP A 262 -0.30 18.50 -5.23
CA ASP A 262 -0.05 17.34 -4.36
C ASP A 262 0.66 17.82 -3.08
N LEU A 263 -0.10 17.92 -2.00
CA LEU A 263 0.39 18.27 -0.66
C LEU A 263 0.66 17.02 0.20
N THR A 264 0.64 15.82 -0.40
CA THR A 264 0.80 14.56 0.34
C THR A 264 2.24 14.32 0.75
N ALA A 265 2.41 13.49 1.78
CA ALA A 265 3.72 13.07 2.26
C ALA A 265 3.70 11.58 2.63
N TRP A 266 4.87 10.99 2.81
CA TRP A 266 5.11 9.60 3.15
C TRP A 266 4.76 8.67 1.99
N TRP A 267 3.76 7.76 2.15
CA TRP A 267 3.54 6.71 1.17
C TRP A 267 2.12 6.65 0.60
N ALA A 268 1.07 6.64 1.43
CA ALA A 268 -0.31 6.46 0.96
C ALA A 268 -0.76 7.55 -0.02
N GLY A 269 -0.62 8.81 0.35
CA GLY A 269 -0.94 9.95 -0.50
C GLY A 269 -0.06 10.03 -1.76
N PRO A 270 1.29 9.97 -1.62
CA PRO A 270 2.17 9.91 -2.78
C PRO A 270 1.91 8.74 -3.73
N SER A 271 1.46 7.56 -3.23
CA SER A 271 1.04 6.43 -4.09
C SER A 271 -0.19 6.78 -4.94
N ALA A 272 -1.17 7.50 -4.35
CA ALA A 272 -2.34 7.96 -5.08
C ALA A 272 -1.97 8.98 -6.16
N SER A 273 -1.23 10.02 -5.79
CA SER A 273 -0.84 11.09 -6.71
C SER A 273 0.16 10.59 -7.78
N HIS A 274 1.03 9.62 -7.45
CA HIS A 274 1.88 8.92 -8.43
C HIS A 274 1.06 8.17 -9.49
N LEU A 275 0.02 7.45 -9.08
CA LEU A 275 -0.84 6.77 -10.05
C LEU A 275 -1.54 7.77 -10.98
N LEU A 276 -2.06 8.89 -10.43
CA LEU A 276 -2.65 9.96 -11.24
C LEU A 276 -1.63 10.55 -12.22
N ALA A 277 -0.38 10.80 -11.77
CA ALA A 277 0.72 11.25 -12.62
C ALA A 277 1.04 10.23 -13.71
N THR A 278 1.11 8.95 -13.37
CA THR A 278 1.40 7.87 -14.29
C THR A 278 0.31 7.72 -15.35
N LEU A 279 -0.95 7.93 -14.99
CA LEU A 279 -2.08 7.98 -15.91
C LEU A 279 -2.16 9.27 -16.74
N GLY A 280 -1.25 10.23 -16.52
CA GLY A 280 -1.07 11.39 -17.40
C GLY A 280 -1.39 12.76 -16.81
N ALA A 281 -1.84 12.85 -15.56
CA ALA A 281 -2.00 14.15 -14.90
C ALA A 281 -0.64 14.83 -14.69
N GLU A 282 -0.59 16.15 -14.79
CA GLU A 282 0.53 16.98 -14.33
C GLU A 282 0.39 17.16 -12.82
N VAL A 283 1.21 16.44 -12.05
CA VAL A 283 1.19 16.49 -10.59
C VAL A 283 2.33 17.36 -10.09
N ILE A 284 2.00 18.42 -9.34
CA ILE A 284 2.94 19.31 -8.68
C ILE A 284 3.02 18.89 -7.21
N HIS A 285 4.07 18.16 -6.87
CA HIS A 285 4.34 17.71 -5.50
C HIS A 285 5.06 18.80 -4.70
N VAL A 286 4.50 19.13 -3.56
CA VAL A 286 4.97 20.21 -2.68
C VAL A 286 5.64 19.62 -1.45
N GLU A 287 6.91 19.95 -1.26
CA GLU A 287 7.68 19.65 -0.05
C GLU A 287 8.09 20.96 0.66
N SER A 288 8.83 20.90 1.73
CA SER A 288 9.51 22.03 2.37
C SER A 288 10.99 21.71 2.56
N ALA A 289 11.87 22.68 2.31
CA ALA A 289 13.29 22.52 2.59
C ALA A 289 13.58 22.33 4.08
N GLY A 290 12.81 23.00 4.95
CA GLY A 290 12.91 22.84 6.41
C GLY A 290 12.30 21.54 6.93
N ARG A 291 11.39 20.92 6.18
CA ARG A 291 10.75 19.65 6.51
C ARG A 291 10.43 18.84 5.26
N PRO A 292 11.45 18.22 4.64
CA PRO A 292 11.27 17.36 3.47
C PRO A 292 10.33 16.19 3.76
N ASP A 293 9.81 15.54 2.69
CA ASP A 293 9.03 14.31 2.86
C ASP A 293 9.80 13.27 3.67
N GLY A 294 9.14 12.71 4.69
CA GLY A 294 9.73 11.69 5.55
C GLY A 294 10.24 10.48 4.76
N MET A 295 9.60 10.11 3.65
CA MET A 295 10.08 9.04 2.77
C MET A 295 11.42 9.37 2.10
N ARG A 296 11.67 10.64 1.76
CA ARG A 296 12.96 11.09 1.23
C ARG A 296 14.07 10.88 2.27
N MET A 297 13.76 11.09 3.55
CA MET A 297 14.71 10.99 4.66
C MET A 297 14.94 9.54 5.14
N VAL A 298 14.19 8.55 4.67
CA VAL A 298 14.38 7.12 4.95
C VAL A 298 15.29 6.50 3.89
N GLY A 299 16.52 6.96 3.81
CA GLY A 299 17.51 6.47 2.83
C GLY A 299 18.09 5.09 3.16
N GLY A 300 17.96 4.61 4.41
CA GLY A 300 18.51 3.33 4.84
C GLY A 300 20.03 3.24 4.64
N MET A 301 20.53 2.06 4.24
CA MET A 301 21.95 1.84 3.94
C MET A 301 22.44 2.65 2.74
N MET A 302 21.55 3.17 1.92
CA MET A 302 21.84 4.00 0.75
C MET A 302 22.46 5.35 1.11
N ALA A 303 22.12 5.91 2.27
CA ALA A 303 22.62 7.19 2.72
C ALA A 303 24.16 7.29 2.71
N ALA A 304 24.86 6.17 2.94
CA ALA A 304 26.33 6.14 2.98
C ALA A 304 27.00 6.27 1.60
N HIS A 305 26.27 6.08 0.49
CA HIS A 305 26.88 5.99 -0.84
C HIS A 305 26.71 7.24 -1.69
N TYR A 306 25.86 8.19 -1.28
CA TYR A 306 25.57 9.40 -2.06
C TYR A 306 25.77 10.64 -1.23
N GLY A 307 26.42 11.66 -1.79
CA GLY A 307 26.60 12.97 -1.15
C GLY A 307 25.25 13.66 -0.88
N GLU A 308 24.28 13.47 -1.78
CA GLU A 308 22.90 13.90 -1.64
C GLU A 308 22.01 12.69 -1.30
N TRP A 309 22.31 12.05 -0.17
CA TRP A 309 21.69 10.80 0.24
C TRP A 309 20.14 10.86 0.36
N TRP A 310 19.57 12.03 0.63
CA TRP A 310 18.15 12.23 0.70
C TRP A 310 17.46 12.06 -0.67
N GLU A 311 18.21 12.04 -1.77
CA GLU A 311 17.70 11.77 -3.12
C GLU A 311 17.68 10.27 -3.47
N ALA A 312 18.18 9.41 -2.58
CA ALA A 312 18.44 8.00 -2.88
C ALA A 312 17.44 7.03 -2.24
N SER A 313 16.37 7.50 -1.61
CA SER A 313 15.38 6.63 -0.97
C SER A 313 14.57 5.83 -2.01
N PRO A 314 14.61 4.48 -1.99
CA PRO A 314 13.84 3.66 -2.92
C PRO A 314 12.33 3.90 -2.88
N HIS A 315 11.80 4.17 -1.69
CA HIS A 315 10.37 4.44 -1.51
C HIS A 315 9.98 5.79 -2.14
N PHE A 316 10.78 6.83 -1.90
CA PHE A 316 10.54 8.15 -2.50
C PHE A 316 10.62 8.09 -4.03
N LEU A 317 11.67 7.44 -4.56
CA LEU A 317 11.88 7.28 -6.00
C LEU A 317 10.71 6.58 -6.69
N HIS A 318 10.16 5.54 -6.03
CA HIS A 318 9.04 4.80 -6.59
C HIS A 318 7.75 5.63 -6.67
N VAL A 319 7.35 6.29 -5.57
CA VAL A 319 6.02 6.94 -5.50
C VAL A 319 6.01 8.39 -5.98
N ASN A 320 7.14 8.91 -6.48
CA ASN A 320 7.24 10.28 -6.98
C ASN A 320 7.72 10.39 -8.43
N SER A 321 7.94 9.27 -9.13
CA SER A 321 8.17 9.29 -10.58
C SER A 321 7.00 9.96 -11.32
N ASN A 322 7.29 10.59 -12.45
CA ASN A 322 6.33 11.34 -13.28
C ASN A 322 5.75 12.62 -12.63
N LYS A 323 6.25 13.08 -11.47
CA LYS A 323 5.80 14.30 -10.81
C LYS A 323 6.75 15.48 -11.05
N LEU A 324 6.26 16.69 -10.88
CA LEU A 324 7.05 17.90 -10.70
C LEU A 324 7.25 18.12 -9.20
N GLY A 325 8.48 18.30 -8.71
CA GLY A 325 8.78 18.58 -7.32
C GLY A 325 9.08 20.08 -7.10
N ILE A 326 8.38 20.71 -6.17
CA ILE A 326 8.64 22.07 -5.71
C ILE A 326 8.76 22.11 -4.19
N THR A 327 9.31 23.19 -3.67
CA THR A 327 9.36 23.43 -2.22
C THR A 327 8.61 24.71 -1.86
N ILE A 328 7.81 24.65 -0.79
CA ILE A 328 7.12 25.78 -0.17
C ILE A 328 7.09 25.58 1.33
N ASP A 329 7.54 26.56 2.09
CA ASP A 329 7.34 26.55 3.55
C ASP A 329 5.95 27.11 3.91
N LEU A 330 4.98 26.22 4.16
CA LEU A 330 3.61 26.57 4.55
C LEU A 330 3.50 27.17 5.96
N THR A 331 4.55 27.15 6.77
CA THR A 331 4.54 27.83 8.07
C THR A 331 4.61 29.34 7.92
N THR A 332 5.14 29.84 6.79
CA THR A 332 5.23 31.26 6.45
C THR A 332 3.96 31.79 5.80
N ALA A 333 3.68 33.08 5.94
CA ALA A 333 2.55 33.71 5.26
C ALA A 333 2.74 33.68 3.73
N ARG A 334 3.96 33.98 3.27
CA ARG A 334 4.29 33.98 1.83
C ARG A 334 4.14 32.59 1.20
N GLY A 335 4.53 31.53 1.92
CA GLY A 335 4.34 30.16 1.44
C GLY A 335 2.85 29.80 1.26
N ARG A 336 1.99 30.20 2.20
CA ARG A 336 0.54 30.02 2.07
C ARG A 336 -0.04 30.81 0.89
N GLU A 337 0.38 32.05 0.67
CA GLU A 337 -0.02 32.87 -0.49
C GLU A 337 0.37 32.18 -1.81
N LEU A 338 1.54 31.56 -1.91
CA LEU A 338 1.95 30.81 -3.10
C LEU A 338 1.02 29.62 -3.38
N VAL A 339 0.63 28.88 -2.35
CA VAL A 339 -0.34 27.78 -2.50
C VAL A 339 -1.70 28.31 -2.93
N GLU A 340 -2.20 29.42 -2.34
CA GLU A 340 -3.45 30.04 -2.77
C GLU A 340 -3.41 30.52 -4.23
N LYS A 341 -2.25 31.00 -4.72
CA LYS A 341 -2.06 31.33 -6.15
C LYS A 341 -2.02 30.11 -7.06
N LEU A 342 -1.56 28.94 -6.56
CA LEU A 342 -1.52 27.68 -7.32
C LEU A 342 -2.90 27.04 -7.45
N ILE A 343 -3.76 27.12 -6.43
CA ILE A 343 -5.08 26.46 -6.41
C ILE A 343 -5.94 26.81 -7.64
N PRO A 344 -6.10 28.07 -8.09
CA PRO A 344 -6.85 28.38 -9.31
C PRO A 344 -6.23 27.85 -10.60
N LYS A 345 -4.95 27.47 -10.58
CA LYS A 345 -4.23 26.90 -11.71
C LYS A 345 -4.35 25.37 -11.78
N CYS A 346 -4.92 24.73 -10.74
CA CYS A 346 -5.01 23.29 -10.59
C CYS A 346 -6.47 22.82 -10.68
N ASP A 347 -6.68 21.59 -11.14
CA ASP A 347 -7.98 20.93 -11.20
C ASP A 347 -8.33 20.22 -9.89
N ALA A 348 -7.32 19.89 -9.11
CA ALA A 348 -7.49 19.21 -7.83
C ALA A 348 -6.37 19.53 -6.84
N ILE A 349 -6.68 19.36 -5.57
CA ILE A 349 -5.77 19.41 -4.43
C ILE A 349 -5.86 18.07 -3.71
N VAL A 350 -4.72 17.48 -3.35
CA VAL A 350 -4.65 16.19 -2.67
C VAL A 350 -3.80 16.30 -1.41
N ASP A 351 -4.30 15.80 -0.27
CA ASP A 351 -3.55 15.71 0.99
C ASP A 351 -3.83 14.39 1.74
N ASN A 352 -2.89 14.01 2.63
CA ASN A 352 -3.05 12.87 3.53
C ASN A 352 -2.67 13.21 4.98
N TYR A 353 -2.76 14.48 5.34
CA TYR A 353 -2.53 14.94 6.71
C TYR A 353 -3.73 14.68 7.62
N THR A 354 -3.48 14.77 8.95
CA THR A 354 -4.59 14.87 9.90
C THR A 354 -5.39 16.14 9.61
N PRO A 355 -6.71 16.15 9.84
CA PRO A 355 -7.58 17.28 9.48
C PRO A 355 -7.09 18.64 9.98
N ARG A 356 -6.58 18.68 11.20
CA ARG A 356 -6.04 19.86 11.86
C ARG A 356 -4.95 20.58 11.06
N VAL A 357 -4.12 19.86 10.28
CA VAL A 357 -2.95 20.46 9.59
C VAL A 357 -3.39 21.44 8.52
N LEU A 358 -4.33 21.08 7.66
CA LEU A 358 -4.83 22.01 6.64
C LEU A 358 -5.64 23.16 7.24
N ASP A 359 -6.38 22.87 8.32
CA ASP A 359 -7.10 23.91 9.06
C ASP A 359 -6.12 25.00 9.59
N GLN A 360 -4.95 24.60 10.10
CA GLN A 360 -3.89 25.49 10.57
C GLN A 360 -3.28 26.33 9.44
N PHE A 361 -3.25 25.82 8.23
CA PHE A 361 -2.75 26.54 7.05
C PHE A 361 -3.82 27.38 6.37
N GLY A 362 -5.08 27.33 6.83
CA GLY A 362 -6.21 28.04 6.23
C GLY A 362 -6.67 27.45 4.90
N LEU A 363 -6.36 26.19 4.63
CA LEU A 363 -6.69 25.46 3.40
C LEU A 363 -7.91 24.54 3.61
N SER A 364 -9.01 25.09 4.15
CA SER A 364 -10.26 24.35 4.29
C SER A 364 -10.94 24.11 2.94
N TRP A 365 -11.91 23.17 2.91
CA TRP A 365 -12.72 22.93 1.71
C TRP A 365 -13.43 24.19 1.22
N GLU A 366 -13.99 24.98 2.14
CA GLU A 366 -14.67 26.24 1.83
C GLU A 366 -13.70 27.22 1.17
N ARG A 367 -12.45 27.32 1.70
CA ARG A 367 -11.42 28.19 1.10
C ARG A 367 -11.01 27.74 -0.30
N ILE A 368 -10.86 26.44 -0.51
CA ILE A 368 -10.58 25.87 -1.84
C ILE A 368 -11.71 26.21 -2.83
N GLN A 369 -12.98 26.09 -2.39
CA GLN A 369 -14.14 26.42 -3.21
C GLN A 369 -14.22 27.92 -3.57
N GLU A 370 -13.82 28.80 -2.65
CA GLU A 370 -13.74 30.26 -2.93
C GLU A 370 -12.69 30.55 -4.01
N LEU A 371 -11.52 29.91 -3.93
CA LEU A 371 -10.41 30.10 -4.86
C LEU A 371 -10.64 29.44 -6.22
N ASN A 372 -11.25 28.25 -6.22
CA ASN A 372 -11.57 27.49 -7.42
C ASN A 372 -12.84 26.62 -7.23
N PRO A 373 -14.01 27.12 -7.62
CA PRO A 373 -15.29 26.40 -7.47
C PRO A 373 -15.39 25.07 -8.20
N ARG A 374 -14.45 24.80 -9.12
CA ARG A 374 -14.40 23.54 -9.88
C ARG A 374 -13.33 22.56 -9.36
N ALA A 375 -12.52 22.95 -8.40
CA ALA A 375 -11.48 22.08 -7.87
C ALA A 375 -12.07 20.87 -7.16
N LEU A 376 -11.45 19.71 -7.34
CA LEU A 376 -11.63 18.57 -6.46
C LEU A 376 -10.68 18.71 -5.27
N MET A 377 -11.14 18.41 -4.06
CA MET A 377 -10.29 18.27 -2.89
C MET A 377 -10.34 16.83 -2.42
N MET A 378 -9.24 16.08 -2.55
CA MET A 378 -9.13 14.70 -2.09
C MET A 378 -8.32 14.64 -0.80
N ARG A 379 -8.95 14.21 0.29
CA ARG A 379 -8.34 14.06 1.61
C ARG A 379 -8.24 12.58 1.99
N MET A 380 -7.05 12.18 2.44
CA MET A 380 -6.74 10.80 2.80
C MET A 380 -6.28 10.69 4.27
N PRO A 381 -7.10 11.08 5.26
CA PRO A 381 -6.73 10.98 6.66
C PRO A 381 -6.64 9.52 7.12
N ALA A 382 -5.77 9.24 8.09
CA ALA A 382 -5.61 7.90 8.64
C ALA A 382 -6.93 7.34 9.20
N PHE A 383 -7.61 8.13 10.04
CA PHE A 383 -8.83 7.69 10.76
C PHE A 383 -10.09 8.43 10.32
N GLY A 384 -10.02 9.32 9.34
CA GLY A 384 -11.16 10.07 8.80
C GLY A 384 -11.22 11.52 9.26
N LEU A 385 -12.11 12.29 8.63
CA LEU A 385 -12.31 13.71 8.91
C LEU A 385 -13.19 13.96 10.15
N SER A 386 -13.80 12.92 10.71
CA SER A 386 -14.70 12.98 11.87
C SER A 386 -14.46 11.84 12.84
N GLY A 387 -15.06 11.94 14.03
CA GLY A 387 -14.96 10.94 15.10
C GLY A 387 -13.84 11.23 16.10
N PRO A 388 -13.77 10.46 17.22
CA PRO A 388 -12.85 10.74 18.33
C PRO A 388 -11.36 10.64 17.94
N TRP A 389 -11.01 9.84 16.93
CA TRP A 389 -9.62 9.62 16.49
C TRP A 389 -9.22 10.48 15.27
N ARG A 390 -10.06 11.44 14.86
CA ARG A 390 -9.80 12.24 13.64
C ARG A 390 -8.42 12.90 13.58
N ASP A 391 -7.88 13.31 14.72
CA ASP A 391 -6.60 14.01 14.81
C ASP A 391 -5.44 13.10 15.25
N ASN A 392 -5.69 11.80 15.42
CA ASN A 392 -4.63 10.84 15.73
C ASN A 392 -3.75 10.60 14.51
N THR A 393 -2.45 10.50 14.76
CA THR A 393 -1.49 10.15 13.72
C THR A 393 -1.55 8.65 13.45
N GLY A 394 -1.60 8.27 12.16
CA GLY A 394 -1.57 6.88 11.73
C GLY A 394 -0.61 6.64 10.57
N PHE A 395 -0.05 5.45 10.54
CA PHE A 395 0.77 4.92 9.46
C PHE A 395 0.21 3.56 9.02
N ALA A 396 0.73 2.98 7.93
CA ALA A 396 0.29 1.68 7.42
C ALA A 396 0.10 0.63 8.52
N GLN A 397 1.09 0.52 9.42
CA GLN A 397 1.10 -0.49 10.48
C GLN A 397 -0.06 -0.32 11.46
N THR A 398 -0.35 0.91 11.88
CA THR A 398 -1.48 1.15 12.80
C THR A 398 -2.84 0.88 12.15
N MET A 399 -2.94 1.08 10.82
CA MET A 399 -4.14 0.69 10.06
C MET A 399 -4.26 -0.83 9.95
N GLU A 400 -3.16 -1.54 9.71
CA GLU A 400 -3.11 -3.00 9.63
C GLU A 400 -3.44 -3.67 10.97
N GLN A 401 -3.04 -3.04 12.07
CA GLN A 401 -3.32 -3.45 13.44
C GLN A 401 -4.81 -3.28 13.76
N LEU A 402 -5.35 -2.08 13.54
CA LEU A 402 -6.76 -1.77 13.84
C LEU A 402 -7.74 -2.52 12.93
N SER A 403 -7.42 -2.71 11.65
CA SER A 403 -8.32 -3.39 10.70
C SER A 403 -8.41 -4.91 10.89
N GLY A 404 -7.55 -5.50 11.70
CA GLY A 404 -7.45 -6.95 11.89
C GLY A 404 -6.54 -7.66 10.89
N MET A 405 -5.93 -6.97 9.93
CA MET A 405 -4.95 -7.60 9.01
C MET A 405 -3.80 -8.23 9.78
N ALA A 406 -3.32 -7.57 10.83
CA ALA A 406 -2.25 -8.10 11.67
C ALA A 406 -2.70 -9.34 12.46
N TRP A 407 -3.95 -9.40 12.90
CA TRP A 407 -4.49 -10.51 13.68
C TRP A 407 -4.39 -11.84 12.93
N VAL A 408 -4.72 -11.87 11.65
CA VAL A 408 -4.69 -13.10 10.82
C VAL A 408 -3.33 -13.38 10.17
N THR A 409 -2.32 -12.56 10.44
CA THR A 409 -0.97 -12.71 9.88
C THR A 409 -0.01 -13.29 10.92
N GLY A 410 0.73 -14.33 10.55
CA GLY A 410 1.72 -15.00 11.40
C GLY A 410 1.46 -16.48 11.59
N HIS A 411 2.31 -17.12 12.38
CA HIS A 411 2.14 -18.53 12.76
C HIS A 411 1.04 -18.70 13.80
N ARG A 412 0.38 -19.85 13.79
CA ARG A 412 -0.73 -20.16 14.68
C ARG A 412 -0.36 -20.14 16.17
N ASP A 413 0.87 -20.51 16.49
CA ASP A 413 1.43 -20.60 17.83
C ASP A 413 2.25 -19.35 18.26
N ASP A 414 2.19 -18.26 17.46
CA ASP A 414 2.93 -17.02 17.72
C ASP A 414 1.96 -15.83 17.87
N GLN A 415 2.51 -14.67 18.25
CA GLN A 415 1.75 -13.43 18.31
C GLN A 415 1.36 -12.92 16.91
N PRO A 416 0.34 -12.05 16.80
CA PRO A 416 0.03 -11.35 15.55
C PRO A 416 1.23 -10.64 14.96
N ARG A 417 1.26 -10.52 13.63
CA ARG A 417 2.34 -9.84 12.90
C ARG A 417 1.75 -8.88 11.86
N ILE A 418 2.38 -7.75 11.64
CA ILE A 418 1.96 -6.84 10.55
C ILE A 418 2.27 -7.47 9.19
N PRO A 419 1.39 -7.34 8.17
CA PRO A 419 1.63 -7.88 6.83
C PRO A 419 2.69 -7.13 6.01
N ARG A 420 3.24 -6.02 6.48
CA ARG A 420 4.31 -5.21 5.89
C ARG A 420 3.86 -4.12 4.91
N GLY A 421 2.93 -3.29 5.34
CA GLY A 421 2.61 -2.03 4.71
C GLY A 421 1.66 -2.05 3.51
N PRO A 422 0.88 -3.12 3.23
CA PRO A 422 -0.06 -3.09 2.10
C PRO A 422 -1.14 -2.01 2.24
N CYS A 423 -1.39 -1.51 3.44
CA CYS A 423 -2.44 -0.52 3.68
C CYS A 423 -2.22 0.77 2.88
N ASP A 424 -1.00 1.31 2.84
CA ASP A 424 -0.74 2.59 2.19
C ASP A 424 -1.02 2.57 0.69
N PRO A 425 -0.45 1.66 -0.12
CA PRO A 425 -0.78 1.59 -1.54
C PRO A 425 -2.25 1.23 -1.79
N LEU A 426 -2.86 0.40 -0.94
CA LEU A 426 -4.29 0.09 -1.05
C LEU A 426 -5.16 1.32 -0.80
N ALA A 427 -4.88 2.09 0.26
CA ALA A 427 -5.58 3.34 0.55
C ALA A 427 -5.42 4.33 -0.62
N GLY A 428 -4.20 4.42 -1.20
CA GLY A 428 -3.94 5.21 -2.39
C GLY A 428 -4.83 4.81 -3.57
N MET A 429 -4.99 3.51 -3.83
CA MET A 429 -5.83 3.04 -4.94
C MET A 429 -7.32 3.29 -4.69
N HIS A 430 -7.81 3.10 -3.46
CA HIS A 430 -9.19 3.45 -3.11
C HIS A 430 -9.45 4.95 -3.29
N ALA A 431 -8.51 5.79 -2.89
CA ALA A 431 -8.60 7.24 -3.06
C ALA A 431 -8.62 7.64 -4.54
N VAL A 432 -7.75 7.05 -5.37
CA VAL A 432 -7.76 7.29 -6.83
C VAL A 432 -9.09 6.88 -7.45
N PHE A 433 -9.66 5.74 -7.06
CA PHE A 433 -10.98 5.34 -7.56
C PHE A 433 -12.05 6.37 -7.19
N ALA A 434 -12.09 6.82 -5.92
CA ALA A 434 -13.01 7.86 -5.46
C ALA A 434 -12.81 9.18 -6.21
N PHE A 435 -11.55 9.58 -6.42
CA PHE A 435 -11.18 10.76 -7.21
C PHE A 435 -11.72 10.68 -8.65
N LEU A 436 -11.57 9.53 -9.31
CA LEU A 436 -12.06 9.33 -10.68
C LEU A 436 -13.59 9.38 -10.75
N VAL A 437 -14.29 8.89 -9.73
CA VAL A 437 -15.75 9.01 -9.62
C VAL A 437 -16.15 10.48 -9.46
N ALA A 438 -15.51 11.20 -8.53
CA ALA A 438 -15.76 12.62 -8.31
C ALA A 438 -15.40 13.47 -9.55
N LEU A 439 -14.36 13.09 -10.29
CA LEU A 439 -14.00 13.72 -11.55
C LEU A 439 -15.11 13.57 -12.60
N ALA A 440 -15.69 12.39 -12.71
CA ALA A 440 -16.84 12.16 -13.61
C ALA A 440 -18.07 12.99 -13.18
N GLU A 441 -18.33 13.09 -11.88
CA GLU A 441 -19.40 13.92 -11.30
C GLU A 441 -19.16 15.39 -11.57
N ARG A 442 -17.94 15.90 -11.36
CA ARG A 442 -17.54 17.28 -11.67
C ARG A 442 -17.87 17.66 -13.10
N GLU A 443 -17.62 16.76 -14.02
CA GLU A 443 -17.84 17.05 -15.44
C GLU A 443 -19.33 17.04 -15.80
N ALA A 444 -20.11 16.25 -15.10
CA ALA A 444 -21.56 16.23 -15.27
C ALA A 444 -22.22 17.46 -14.62
N SER A 445 -21.78 17.85 -13.41
CA SER A 445 -22.38 18.91 -12.60
C SER A 445 -21.79 20.30 -12.89
N GLY A 446 -20.56 20.38 -13.38
CA GLY A 446 -19.80 21.63 -13.56
C GLY A 446 -19.17 22.19 -12.29
N ARG A 447 -19.30 21.53 -11.12
CA ARG A 447 -18.81 21.98 -9.81
C ARG A 447 -17.76 21.03 -9.26
N GLY A 448 -16.90 21.54 -8.38
CA GLY A 448 -15.94 20.75 -7.64
C GLY A 448 -16.59 19.88 -6.56
N HIS A 449 -15.84 18.92 -6.02
CA HIS A 449 -16.29 17.98 -5.01
C HIS A 449 -15.24 17.77 -3.92
N HIS A 450 -15.69 17.57 -2.68
CA HIS A 450 -14.86 17.15 -1.56
C HIS A 450 -14.90 15.62 -1.46
N VAL A 451 -13.73 15.00 -1.56
CA VAL A 451 -13.56 13.55 -1.49
C VAL A 451 -12.80 13.20 -0.22
N GLU A 452 -13.44 12.47 0.67
CA GLU A 452 -12.79 11.83 1.81
C GLU A 452 -12.54 10.36 1.46
N SER A 453 -11.29 9.89 1.55
CA SER A 453 -10.90 8.49 1.43
C SER A 453 -10.09 8.08 2.66
N THR A 454 -10.73 7.40 3.62
CA THR A 454 -10.13 7.09 4.92
C THR A 454 -9.25 5.85 4.83
N MET A 455 -7.98 5.96 5.27
CA MET A 455 -7.01 4.87 5.13
C MET A 455 -7.42 3.61 5.88
N VAL A 456 -7.82 3.70 7.16
CA VAL A 456 -8.26 2.54 7.94
C VAL A 456 -9.50 1.87 7.37
N GLU A 457 -10.41 2.62 6.76
CA GLU A 457 -11.60 2.07 6.12
C GLU A 457 -11.24 1.32 4.82
N SER A 458 -10.19 1.76 4.12
CA SER A 458 -9.64 1.02 2.97
C SER A 458 -9.01 -0.30 3.42
N ALA A 459 -8.26 -0.30 4.52
CA ALA A 459 -7.72 -1.51 5.13
C ALA A 459 -8.84 -2.49 5.56
N LEU A 460 -9.92 -1.97 6.15
CA LEU A 460 -11.10 -2.76 6.53
C LEU A 460 -11.81 -3.39 5.35
N ASN A 461 -11.87 -2.71 4.20
CA ASN A 461 -12.46 -3.30 2.99
C ASN A 461 -11.66 -4.55 2.53
N VAL A 462 -10.34 -4.52 2.65
CA VAL A 462 -9.47 -5.67 2.33
C VAL A 462 -9.52 -6.76 3.40
N ALA A 463 -9.78 -6.40 4.66
CA ALA A 463 -9.96 -7.32 5.79
C ALA A 463 -11.44 -7.68 6.05
N ALA A 464 -12.35 -7.39 5.13
CA ALA A 464 -13.80 -7.53 5.31
C ALA A 464 -14.24 -8.96 5.66
N GLU A 465 -13.54 -9.98 5.18
CA GLU A 465 -13.85 -11.39 5.44
C GLU A 465 -13.93 -11.70 6.94
N GLN A 466 -13.07 -11.10 7.77
CA GLN A 466 -13.07 -11.29 9.23
C GLN A 466 -14.35 -10.75 9.87
N VAL A 467 -14.79 -9.56 9.44
CA VAL A 467 -16.03 -8.92 9.91
C VAL A 467 -17.25 -9.74 9.52
N ILE A 468 -17.28 -10.22 8.27
CA ILE A 468 -18.37 -11.03 7.73
C ILE A 468 -18.44 -12.37 8.47
N GLU A 469 -17.33 -13.07 8.61
CA GLU A 469 -17.26 -14.39 9.28
C GLU A 469 -17.74 -14.31 10.73
N TRP A 470 -17.30 -13.29 11.48
CA TRP A 470 -17.76 -13.09 12.84
C TRP A 470 -19.24 -12.73 12.90
N SER A 471 -19.70 -11.76 12.11
CA SER A 471 -21.09 -11.30 12.17
C SER A 471 -22.11 -12.30 11.65
N ALA A 472 -21.72 -13.16 10.70
CA ALA A 472 -22.57 -14.21 10.14
C ALA A 472 -22.63 -15.49 11.00
N TYR A 473 -21.48 -15.89 11.58
CA TYR A 473 -21.31 -17.23 12.15
C TYR A 473 -20.79 -17.21 13.58
N GLY A 474 -20.42 -16.05 14.16
CA GLY A 474 -19.78 -15.96 15.48
C GLY A 474 -18.40 -16.62 15.54
N ARG A 475 -17.75 -16.78 14.39
CA ARG A 475 -16.45 -17.44 14.26
C ARG A 475 -15.34 -16.45 13.99
N LEU A 476 -14.33 -16.43 14.86
CA LEU A 476 -13.10 -15.68 14.62
C LEU A 476 -12.22 -16.38 13.58
N MET A 477 -11.79 -15.64 12.59
CA MET A 477 -10.65 -16.03 11.76
C MET A 477 -9.38 -15.80 12.57
N ASP A 478 -8.42 -16.71 12.46
CA ASP A 478 -7.14 -16.65 13.17
C ASP A 478 -5.96 -16.83 12.21
N ARG A 479 -4.76 -16.76 12.75
CA ARG A 479 -3.51 -17.01 12.01
C ARG A 479 -3.42 -18.46 11.59
N GLU A 480 -3.14 -18.71 10.33
CA GLU A 480 -2.96 -20.06 9.78
C GLU A 480 -1.56 -20.25 9.13
N GLY A 481 -0.61 -19.33 9.33
CA GLY A 481 0.71 -19.39 8.70
C GLY A 481 0.61 -19.31 7.18
N ASN A 482 1.05 -20.38 6.50
CA ASN A 482 0.98 -20.48 5.05
C ASN A 482 -0.24 -21.26 4.54
N ARG A 483 -1.12 -21.72 5.42
CA ARG A 483 -2.31 -22.51 5.07
C ARG A 483 -3.47 -21.64 4.59
N SER A 484 -4.44 -22.27 3.95
CA SER A 484 -5.65 -21.62 3.45
C SER A 484 -6.88 -22.50 3.70
N SER A 485 -8.04 -21.87 3.82
CA SER A 485 -9.32 -22.61 3.84
C SER A 485 -9.71 -23.17 2.47
N LEU A 486 -9.10 -22.67 1.39
CA LEU A 486 -9.45 -22.97 -0.01
C LEU A 486 -8.52 -23.99 -0.68
N ALA A 487 -7.39 -24.34 -0.04
CA ALA A 487 -6.42 -25.26 -0.59
C ALA A 487 -5.79 -26.13 0.50
N ALA A 488 -5.54 -27.40 0.18
CA ALA A 488 -4.79 -28.34 1.01
C ALA A 488 -4.22 -29.48 0.13
N PRO A 489 -2.90 -29.77 0.25
CA PRO A 489 -1.92 -29.00 1.02
C PRO A 489 -1.69 -27.60 0.44
N GLN A 490 -1.41 -26.65 1.33
CA GLN A 490 -0.85 -25.36 0.99
C GLN A 490 0.18 -24.97 2.03
N GLY A 491 1.41 -24.71 1.60
CA GLY A 491 2.51 -24.43 2.52
C GLY A 491 3.83 -24.15 1.83
N LEU A 492 4.87 -24.05 2.65
CA LEU A 492 6.26 -23.98 2.24
C LEU A 492 6.98 -25.27 2.65
N TYR A 493 7.70 -25.85 1.71
CA TYR A 493 8.41 -27.11 1.92
C TYR A 493 9.91 -26.91 1.67
N PRO A 494 10.79 -27.33 2.60
CA PRO A 494 12.22 -27.17 2.43
C PRO A 494 12.76 -28.17 1.39
N CYS A 495 13.63 -27.67 0.50
CA CYS A 495 14.29 -28.46 -0.55
C CYS A 495 15.78 -28.66 -0.26
N ALA A 496 16.45 -29.48 -1.05
CA ALA A 496 17.89 -29.70 -0.97
C ALA A 496 18.68 -28.39 -1.23
N GLY A 497 19.95 -28.35 -0.78
CA GLY A 497 20.89 -27.27 -1.05
C GLY A 497 20.73 -26.00 -0.21
N GLY A 498 19.76 -25.96 0.71
CA GLY A 498 19.62 -24.87 1.69
C GLY A 498 20.56 -25.03 2.88
N GLN A 499 20.86 -23.91 3.56
CA GLN A 499 21.56 -23.90 4.84
C GLN A 499 20.57 -23.74 5.99
N PRO A 500 20.86 -24.20 7.22
CA PRO A 500 19.99 -23.97 8.36
C PRO A 500 19.70 -22.48 8.56
N GLY A 501 18.40 -22.10 8.56
CA GLY A 501 17.93 -20.72 8.62
C GLY A 501 17.88 -19.98 7.29
N MET A 502 18.37 -20.59 6.21
CA MET A 502 18.28 -20.11 4.82
C MET A 502 17.93 -21.26 3.86
N GLU A 503 16.87 -21.97 4.21
CA GLU A 503 16.41 -23.13 3.43
C GLU A 503 15.89 -22.69 2.05
N ASN A 504 16.07 -23.54 1.06
CA ASN A 504 15.46 -23.41 -0.25
C ASN A 504 13.98 -23.83 -0.16
N TRP A 505 13.06 -22.88 -0.10
CA TRP A 505 11.64 -23.14 0.07
C TRP A 505 10.90 -23.30 -1.26
N LEU A 506 10.14 -24.38 -1.37
CA LEU A 506 9.11 -24.60 -2.39
C LEU A 506 7.76 -24.11 -1.85
N ALA A 507 7.09 -23.22 -2.55
CA ALA A 507 5.69 -22.87 -2.30
C ALA A 507 4.77 -23.79 -3.14
N LEU A 508 3.77 -24.39 -2.49
CA LEU A 508 2.80 -25.29 -3.12
C LEU A 508 1.38 -24.92 -2.66
N SER A 509 0.40 -25.03 -3.55
CA SER A 509 -1.01 -24.81 -3.23
C SER A 509 -1.89 -25.73 -4.08
N ILE A 510 -2.62 -26.64 -3.44
CA ILE A 510 -3.51 -27.62 -4.09
C ILE A 510 -4.95 -27.28 -3.75
N ALA A 511 -5.65 -26.64 -4.68
CA ALA A 511 -7.02 -26.18 -4.49
C ALA A 511 -8.09 -27.15 -5.04
N SER A 512 -7.73 -27.96 -6.03
CA SER A 512 -8.65 -28.90 -6.69
C SER A 512 -8.27 -30.37 -6.48
N ASP A 513 -9.24 -31.25 -6.66
CA ASP A 513 -9.02 -32.70 -6.57
C ASP A 513 -8.23 -33.23 -7.79
N ASP A 514 -8.27 -32.51 -8.93
CA ASP A 514 -7.44 -32.83 -10.10
C ASP A 514 -5.97 -32.50 -9.83
N GLU A 515 -5.67 -31.35 -9.22
CA GLU A 515 -4.31 -30.99 -8.79
C GLU A 515 -3.77 -31.99 -7.74
N TRP A 516 -4.63 -32.45 -6.81
CA TRP A 516 -4.25 -33.48 -5.85
C TRP A 516 -3.85 -34.78 -6.54
N ARG A 517 -4.64 -35.23 -7.51
CA ARG A 517 -4.33 -36.45 -8.29
C ARG A 517 -3.02 -36.32 -9.07
N ALA A 518 -2.78 -35.13 -9.66
CA ALA A 518 -1.53 -34.85 -10.33
C ALA A 518 -0.33 -34.86 -9.36
N LEU A 519 -0.47 -34.22 -8.19
CA LEU A 519 0.55 -34.21 -7.15
C LEU A 519 0.86 -35.62 -6.66
N ARG A 520 -0.17 -36.41 -6.32
CA ARG A 520 -0.01 -37.82 -5.90
C ARG A 520 0.78 -38.65 -6.92
N SER A 521 0.43 -38.50 -8.21
CA SER A 521 1.16 -39.19 -9.29
C SER A 521 2.62 -38.71 -9.41
N ALA A 522 2.89 -37.44 -9.26
CA ALA A 522 4.25 -36.90 -9.25
C ALA A 522 5.09 -37.41 -8.07
N LEU A 523 4.45 -37.68 -6.95
CA LEU A 523 5.10 -38.28 -5.78
C LEU A 523 5.35 -39.80 -5.93
N GLY A 524 4.85 -40.45 -7.01
CA GLY A 524 4.95 -41.88 -7.28
C GLY A 524 3.88 -42.71 -6.57
N ASP A 525 2.71 -42.16 -6.33
CA ASP A 525 1.56 -42.78 -5.66
C ASP A 525 1.93 -43.47 -4.33
N PRO A 526 2.54 -42.78 -3.37
CA PRO A 526 2.95 -43.41 -2.11
C PRO A 526 1.71 -43.84 -1.31
N GLU A 527 1.88 -44.93 -0.53
CA GLU A 527 0.77 -45.58 0.21
C GLU A 527 -0.06 -44.63 1.04
N TRP A 528 0.57 -43.65 1.74
CA TRP A 528 -0.12 -42.66 2.53
C TRP A 528 -1.04 -41.73 1.70
N ALA A 529 -0.68 -41.47 0.44
CA ALA A 529 -1.46 -40.59 -0.44
C ALA A 529 -2.62 -41.31 -1.15
N LEU A 530 -2.70 -42.63 -1.02
CA LEU A 530 -3.77 -43.46 -1.60
C LEU A 530 -5.01 -43.57 -0.68
N ASP A 531 -4.99 -42.98 0.51
CA ASP A 531 -6.16 -42.92 1.39
C ASP A 531 -7.32 -42.20 0.69
N PRO A 532 -8.48 -42.85 0.49
CA PRO A 532 -9.65 -42.22 -0.14
C PRO A 532 -10.16 -40.96 0.58
N ALA A 533 -9.88 -40.80 1.87
CA ALA A 533 -10.21 -39.59 2.62
C ALA A 533 -9.53 -38.35 2.02
N LEU A 534 -8.33 -38.51 1.45
CA LEU A 534 -7.55 -37.42 0.85
C LEU A 534 -8.03 -37.01 -0.56
N ASP A 535 -8.94 -37.73 -1.16
CA ASP A 535 -9.49 -37.39 -2.48
C ASP A 535 -10.37 -36.12 -2.43
N THR A 536 -10.73 -35.64 -1.24
CA THR A 536 -11.50 -34.43 -1.04
C THR A 536 -10.68 -33.33 -0.35
N LEU A 537 -10.94 -32.05 -0.67
CA LEU A 537 -10.32 -30.92 0.02
C LEU A 537 -10.52 -30.99 1.54
N MET A 538 -11.71 -31.38 2.00
CA MET A 538 -11.99 -31.48 3.44
C MET A 538 -11.12 -32.53 4.12
N GLY A 539 -10.97 -33.71 3.52
CA GLY A 539 -10.11 -34.77 4.06
C GLY A 539 -8.64 -34.34 4.09
N ARG A 540 -8.15 -33.70 3.02
CA ARG A 540 -6.79 -33.15 2.99
C ARG A 540 -6.57 -32.08 4.05
N ARG A 541 -7.55 -31.22 4.30
CA ARG A 541 -7.47 -30.21 5.39
C ARG A 541 -7.39 -30.86 6.77
N GLN A 542 -8.11 -31.94 7.00
CA GLN A 542 -8.06 -32.68 8.28
C GLN A 542 -6.71 -33.35 8.50
N ALA A 543 -6.10 -33.89 7.43
CA ALA A 543 -4.81 -34.57 7.46
C ALA A 543 -3.63 -33.63 7.09
N HIS A 544 -3.80 -32.31 7.15
CA HIS A 544 -2.83 -31.35 6.61
C HIS A 544 -1.44 -31.48 7.26
N ASP A 545 -1.36 -31.70 8.59
CA ASP A 545 -0.08 -31.86 9.29
C ASP A 545 0.68 -33.10 8.84
N GLU A 546 -0.04 -34.21 8.58
CA GLU A 546 0.53 -35.47 8.09
C GLU A 546 1.02 -35.29 6.65
N ILE A 547 0.22 -34.66 5.80
CA ILE A 547 0.60 -34.37 4.40
C ILE A 547 1.83 -33.48 4.36
N ASP A 548 1.88 -32.41 5.18
CA ASP A 548 3.01 -31.49 5.26
C ASP A 548 4.30 -32.21 5.65
N ALA A 549 4.25 -33.12 6.64
CA ALA A 549 5.41 -33.90 7.05
C ALA A 549 5.93 -34.77 5.92
N GLN A 550 5.05 -35.49 5.21
CA GLN A 550 5.41 -36.35 4.08
C GLN A 550 6.00 -35.55 2.91
N LEU A 551 5.40 -34.41 2.58
CA LEU A 551 5.90 -33.55 1.54
C LEU A 551 7.26 -32.95 1.89
N ALA A 552 7.45 -32.50 3.12
CA ALA A 552 8.75 -32.00 3.59
C ALA A 552 9.86 -33.04 3.49
N ASP A 553 9.56 -34.31 3.82
CA ASP A 553 10.52 -35.41 3.68
C ASP A 553 10.86 -35.76 2.23
N TRP A 554 9.89 -35.59 1.32
CA TRP A 554 10.10 -35.82 -0.10
C TRP A 554 10.88 -34.68 -0.76
N THR A 555 10.57 -33.40 -0.45
CA THR A 555 11.19 -32.23 -1.06
C THR A 555 12.62 -32.00 -0.58
N ARG A 556 12.96 -32.31 0.70
CA ARG A 556 14.32 -32.14 1.24
C ARG A 556 15.39 -32.96 0.47
N LYS A 557 14.98 -33.97 -0.26
CA LYS A 557 15.88 -34.87 -1.01
C LYS A 557 16.09 -34.41 -2.45
N ARG A 558 15.45 -33.32 -2.87
CA ARG A 558 15.41 -32.92 -4.27
C ARG A 558 15.70 -31.41 -4.42
N GLU A 559 16.30 -31.06 -5.54
CA GLU A 559 16.56 -29.68 -5.89
C GLU A 559 15.24 -28.93 -6.21
N ARG A 560 15.06 -27.73 -5.64
CA ARG A 560 13.86 -26.92 -5.78
C ARG A 560 13.48 -26.63 -7.24
N ALA A 561 14.47 -26.27 -8.06
CA ALA A 561 14.25 -25.95 -9.47
C ALA A 561 13.68 -27.14 -10.27
N GLU A 562 14.17 -28.36 -9.99
CA GLU A 562 13.69 -29.58 -10.64
C GLU A 562 12.23 -29.86 -10.29
N ILE A 563 11.87 -29.70 -8.99
CA ILE A 563 10.49 -29.90 -8.52
C ILE A 563 9.55 -28.87 -9.20
N VAL A 564 9.94 -27.62 -9.24
CA VAL A 564 9.12 -26.55 -9.85
C VAL A 564 8.89 -26.80 -11.33
N GLU A 565 9.91 -27.24 -12.07
CA GLU A 565 9.78 -27.57 -13.50
C GLU A 565 8.86 -28.77 -13.73
N GLU A 566 9.05 -29.84 -12.97
CA GLU A 566 8.20 -31.04 -13.02
C GLU A 566 6.74 -30.72 -12.70
N PHE A 567 6.50 -30.02 -11.59
CA PHE A 567 5.14 -29.69 -11.14
C PHE A 567 4.44 -28.76 -12.14
N ARG A 568 5.17 -27.78 -12.69
CA ARG A 568 4.61 -26.91 -13.73
C ARG A 568 4.20 -27.67 -14.98
N ALA A 569 5.01 -28.64 -15.41
CA ALA A 569 4.67 -29.48 -16.56
C ALA A 569 3.42 -30.32 -16.34
N LEU A 570 3.12 -30.67 -15.10
CA LEU A 570 1.93 -31.45 -14.68
C LEU A 570 0.73 -30.57 -14.30
N GLY A 571 0.85 -29.23 -14.42
CA GLY A 571 -0.22 -28.31 -14.03
C GLY A 571 -0.42 -28.15 -12.52
N ILE A 572 0.56 -28.53 -11.71
CA ILE A 572 0.53 -28.40 -10.25
C ILE A 572 1.01 -26.99 -9.88
N PRO A 573 0.22 -26.21 -9.10
CA PRO A 573 0.58 -24.88 -8.68
C PRO A 573 1.74 -24.87 -7.68
N ALA A 574 2.96 -24.70 -8.18
CA ALA A 574 4.18 -24.64 -7.40
C ALA A 574 5.11 -23.54 -7.89
N SER A 575 5.86 -22.96 -6.97
CA SER A 575 6.87 -21.92 -7.26
C SER A 575 8.00 -21.96 -6.26
N GLU A 576 9.16 -21.46 -6.65
CA GLU A 576 10.20 -21.16 -5.69
C GLU A 576 9.81 -19.96 -4.82
N LEU A 577 10.20 -19.98 -3.55
CA LEU A 577 10.22 -18.77 -2.75
C LEU A 577 11.42 -17.94 -3.22
N ALA A 578 11.13 -16.87 -3.94
CA ALA A 578 12.15 -16.06 -4.57
C ALA A 578 12.76 -15.05 -3.59
N ASP A 579 14.06 -14.82 -3.71
CA ASP A 579 14.75 -13.74 -3.02
C ASP A 579 14.28 -12.38 -3.61
N PRO A 580 13.67 -11.48 -2.79
CA PRO A 580 13.19 -10.19 -3.27
C PRO A 580 14.31 -9.33 -3.86
N CYS A 581 15.55 -9.54 -3.44
CA CYS A 581 16.70 -8.80 -3.94
C CYS A 581 17.05 -9.10 -5.41
N ARG A 582 16.53 -10.17 -5.95
CA ARG A 582 16.79 -10.61 -7.32
C ARG A 582 15.59 -10.48 -8.26
N PHE A 583 14.45 -9.96 -7.80
CA PHE A 583 13.22 -9.88 -8.60
C PHE A 583 13.42 -9.12 -9.90
N ALA A 584 14.02 -7.92 -9.84
CA ALA A 584 14.19 -7.08 -11.00
C ALA A 584 15.10 -7.70 -12.09
N GLN A 585 16.01 -8.58 -11.69
CA GLN A 585 17.01 -9.17 -12.57
C GLN A 585 16.65 -10.58 -13.02
N ASN A 586 16.13 -11.40 -12.10
CA ASN A 586 16.07 -12.86 -12.27
C ASN A 586 14.66 -13.43 -12.39
N GLN A 587 13.59 -12.67 -12.05
CA GLN A 587 12.23 -13.17 -12.19
C GLN A 587 11.79 -13.12 -13.67
N PRO A 588 11.66 -14.29 -14.36
CA PRO A 588 11.39 -14.32 -15.80
C PRO A 588 10.08 -13.64 -16.17
N GLN A 589 9.02 -13.78 -15.34
CA GLN A 589 7.71 -13.20 -15.59
C GLN A 589 7.76 -11.67 -15.54
N PHE A 590 8.46 -11.08 -14.57
CA PHE A 590 8.61 -9.63 -14.49
C PHE A 590 9.37 -9.08 -15.70
N ARG A 591 10.42 -9.81 -16.16
CA ARG A 591 11.16 -9.41 -17.36
C ARG A 591 10.33 -9.52 -18.63
N ALA A 592 9.60 -10.61 -18.81
CA ALA A 592 8.74 -10.83 -19.97
C ALA A 592 7.63 -9.76 -20.08
N ARG A 593 7.15 -9.28 -18.93
CA ARG A 593 6.12 -8.25 -18.87
C ARG A 593 6.69 -6.81 -18.84
N GLY A 594 8.01 -6.62 -18.73
CA GLY A 594 8.61 -5.30 -18.60
C GLY A 594 8.16 -4.55 -17.34
N TYR A 595 7.97 -5.28 -16.23
CA TYR A 595 7.41 -4.72 -15.00
C TYR A 595 8.30 -3.67 -14.35
N PHE A 596 9.63 -3.88 -14.36
CA PHE A 596 10.59 -2.91 -13.87
C PHE A 596 11.05 -1.99 -15.01
N GLU A 597 10.80 -0.71 -14.86
CA GLU A 597 11.25 0.35 -15.75
C GLU A 597 12.43 1.11 -15.12
N ARG A 598 13.25 1.78 -15.94
CA ARG A 598 14.50 2.40 -15.48
C ARG A 598 14.58 3.86 -15.93
N PRO A 599 13.82 4.78 -15.30
CA PRO A 599 14.00 6.20 -15.57
C PRO A 599 15.37 6.67 -15.04
N GLU A 600 16.02 7.56 -15.78
CA GLU A 600 17.34 8.09 -15.42
C GLU A 600 17.19 9.20 -14.37
N HIS A 601 17.64 8.95 -13.13
CA HIS A 601 17.58 9.92 -12.05
C HIS A 601 18.93 10.64 -11.92
N PRO A 602 18.96 12.00 -11.69
CA PRO A 602 20.19 12.79 -11.71
C PRO A 602 21.25 12.31 -10.69
N VAL A 603 20.84 11.80 -9.54
CA VAL A 603 21.74 11.40 -8.46
C VAL A 603 22.02 9.89 -8.46
N VAL A 604 21.00 9.06 -8.60
CA VAL A 604 21.15 7.59 -8.45
C VAL A 604 21.23 6.85 -9.79
N GLY A 605 21.09 7.54 -10.92
CA GLY A 605 21.13 6.92 -12.25
C GLY A 605 19.89 6.08 -12.57
N ALA A 606 20.05 5.11 -13.47
CA ALA A 606 18.98 4.26 -13.99
C ALA A 606 18.66 3.09 -13.02
N MET A 607 17.76 3.30 -12.08
CA MET A 607 17.34 2.28 -11.13
C MET A 607 16.09 1.54 -11.58
N PRO A 608 15.99 0.22 -11.32
CA PRO A 608 14.80 -0.55 -11.66
C PRO A 608 13.66 -0.22 -10.67
N LEU A 609 12.73 0.59 -11.13
CA LEU A 609 11.51 0.92 -10.38
C LEU A 609 10.34 0.04 -10.85
N PRO A 610 9.50 -0.46 -9.95
CA PRO A 610 8.27 -1.15 -10.35
C PRO A 610 7.34 -0.16 -11.05
N SER A 611 6.74 -0.59 -12.14
CA SER A 611 5.68 0.16 -12.81
C SER A 611 4.30 -0.26 -12.30
N LEU A 612 3.23 0.12 -12.99
CA LEU A 612 1.88 -0.31 -12.61
C LEU A 612 1.69 -1.81 -12.83
N PRO A 613 0.91 -2.51 -11.99
CA PRO A 613 0.67 -3.95 -12.12
C PRO A 613 -0.32 -4.31 -13.24
N PHE A 614 -0.66 -3.34 -14.09
CA PHE A 614 -1.48 -3.53 -15.28
C PHE A 614 -0.85 -2.87 -16.50
N ARG A 615 -1.26 -3.34 -17.67
CA ARG A 615 -0.81 -2.84 -18.97
C ARG A 615 -2.01 -2.41 -19.80
N TYR A 616 -1.87 -1.28 -20.50
CA TYR A 616 -2.72 -0.92 -21.61
C TYR A 616 -2.05 -1.38 -22.90
N GLY A 617 -2.80 -2.07 -23.76
CA GLY A 617 -2.27 -2.55 -25.03
C GLY A 617 -1.75 -1.44 -25.96
N SER A 618 -2.17 -0.20 -25.72
CA SER A 618 -1.76 0.98 -26.49
C SER A 618 -0.55 1.72 -25.94
N LEU A 619 0.02 1.31 -24.78
CA LEU A 619 1.14 1.98 -24.12
C LEU A 619 2.34 1.04 -23.95
N GLU A 620 3.52 1.53 -24.26
CA GLU A 620 4.77 0.78 -24.13
C GLU A 620 5.34 0.83 -22.72
N ARG A 621 5.19 1.97 -22.02
CA ARG A 621 5.74 2.20 -20.68
C ARG A 621 4.91 3.18 -19.86
N TRP A 622 5.06 3.08 -18.54
CA TRP A 622 4.38 3.94 -17.57
C TRP A 622 5.26 5.05 -17.02
N LEU A 623 6.54 4.77 -16.71
CA LEU A 623 7.46 5.73 -16.08
C LEU A 623 8.15 6.56 -17.18
N ARG A 624 7.81 7.83 -17.27
CA ARG A 624 8.31 8.76 -18.30
C ARG A 624 9.45 9.62 -17.81
N THR A 625 9.39 10.02 -16.52
CA THR A 625 10.41 10.80 -15.83
C THR A 625 10.74 10.17 -14.49
N PRO A 626 11.98 10.31 -13.97
CA PRO A 626 12.31 9.91 -12.61
C PRO A 626 11.54 10.74 -11.58
N ALA A 627 11.64 10.36 -10.31
CA ALA A 627 11.24 11.21 -9.21
C ALA A 627 12.04 12.54 -9.24
N PRO A 628 11.45 13.66 -8.86
CA PRO A 628 12.17 14.92 -8.84
C PRO A 628 13.15 14.98 -7.65
N THR A 629 14.30 15.63 -7.83
CA THR A 629 15.11 16.10 -6.71
C THR A 629 14.37 17.21 -5.96
N LEU A 630 14.77 17.50 -4.73
CA LEU A 630 14.10 18.50 -3.89
C LEU A 630 14.10 19.87 -4.58
N GLY A 631 12.93 20.44 -4.81
CA GLY A 631 12.77 21.75 -5.46
C GLY A 631 13.17 21.81 -6.93
N GLN A 632 13.41 20.69 -7.60
CA GLN A 632 13.89 20.62 -8.99
C GLN A 632 13.08 21.50 -9.97
N HIS A 633 11.81 21.68 -9.71
CA HIS A 633 10.91 22.38 -10.62
C HIS A 633 10.41 23.73 -10.07
N ASN A 634 11.07 24.28 -9.04
CA ASN A 634 10.72 25.59 -8.46
C ASN A 634 10.62 26.68 -9.53
N GLU A 635 11.67 26.88 -10.32
CA GLU A 635 11.72 27.90 -11.38
C GLU A 635 10.59 27.69 -12.41
N ARG A 636 10.39 26.46 -12.86
CA ARG A 636 9.34 26.13 -13.84
C ARG A 636 7.94 26.45 -13.34
N VAL A 637 7.67 26.22 -12.04
CA VAL A 637 6.34 26.45 -11.46
C VAL A 637 6.17 27.92 -11.06
N PHE A 638 7.14 28.50 -10.36
CA PHE A 638 6.97 29.87 -9.84
C PHE A 638 7.11 30.92 -10.94
N MET A 639 8.14 30.84 -11.77
CA MET A 639 8.31 31.80 -12.86
C MET A 639 7.47 31.42 -14.10
N GLY A 640 7.34 30.11 -14.39
CA GLY A 640 6.62 29.69 -15.60
C GLY A 640 5.11 29.61 -15.46
N LEU A 641 4.57 29.07 -14.32
CA LEU A 641 3.12 28.92 -14.12
C LEU A 641 2.50 30.08 -13.33
N LEU A 642 3.18 30.58 -12.28
CA LEU A 642 2.72 31.72 -11.50
C LEU A 642 3.20 33.09 -12.03
N GLU A 643 4.10 33.06 -13.02
CA GLU A 643 4.62 34.27 -13.71
C GLU A 643 5.32 35.24 -12.74
N LEU A 644 5.97 34.74 -11.66
CA LEU A 644 6.74 35.59 -10.76
C LEU A 644 7.97 36.15 -11.49
N SER A 645 8.33 37.39 -11.14
CA SER A 645 9.56 38.00 -11.64
C SER A 645 10.81 37.30 -11.06
N PRO A 646 11.99 37.42 -11.71
CA PRO A 646 13.24 36.93 -11.14
C PRO A 646 13.57 37.50 -9.77
N GLU A 647 13.17 38.73 -9.49
CA GLU A 647 13.36 39.43 -8.20
C GLU A 647 12.49 38.77 -7.13
N GLU A 648 11.17 38.56 -7.39
CA GLU A 648 10.27 37.86 -6.47
C GLU A 648 10.72 36.45 -6.19
N TYR A 649 11.23 35.72 -7.20
CA TYR A 649 11.76 34.40 -7.03
C TYR A 649 13.01 34.36 -6.11
N SER A 650 13.95 35.27 -6.35
CA SER A 650 15.16 35.41 -5.53
C SER A 650 14.86 35.80 -4.08
N ASP A 651 13.85 36.67 -3.86
CA ASP A 651 13.39 37.03 -2.52
C ASP A 651 12.84 35.80 -1.76
N LEU A 652 12.09 34.93 -2.44
CA LEU A 652 11.56 33.68 -1.83
C LEU A 652 12.68 32.71 -1.42
N GLU A 653 13.75 32.62 -2.21
CA GLU A 653 14.93 31.82 -1.86
C GLU A 653 15.69 32.44 -0.67
N ALA A 654 15.90 33.77 -0.70
CA ALA A 654 16.61 34.47 0.36
C ALA A 654 15.89 34.45 1.72
N GLU A 655 14.54 34.41 1.69
CA GLU A 655 13.69 34.28 2.88
C GLU A 655 13.54 32.81 3.36
N GLY A 656 14.07 31.81 2.61
CA GLY A 656 13.93 30.39 2.92
C GLY A 656 12.51 29.84 2.70
N VAL A 657 11.62 30.56 1.99
CA VAL A 657 10.27 30.08 1.64
C VAL A 657 10.34 28.93 0.67
N ILE A 658 11.33 28.96 -0.23
CA ILE A 658 11.64 27.91 -1.20
C ILE A 658 13.12 27.55 -1.12
N GLY A 659 13.48 26.33 -1.55
CA GLY A 659 14.88 25.89 -1.57
C GLY A 659 15.04 24.58 -2.35
N THR A 660 16.29 24.15 -2.55
CA THR A 660 16.63 22.93 -3.30
C THR A 660 17.45 21.93 -2.50
N ARG A 661 17.61 22.19 -1.19
CA ARG A 661 18.36 21.33 -0.28
C ARG A 661 17.67 21.30 1.09
N PRO A 662 17.69 20.15 1.81
CA PRO A 662 17.20 20.13 3.19
C PRO A 662 17.98 21.08 4.08
N GLU A 663 17.28 21.81 4.95
CA GLU A 663 17.93 22.69 5.92
C GLU A 663 18.77 21.91 6.93
N GLY A 664 19.96 22.40 7.23
CA GLY A 664 20.87 21.77 8.20
C GLY A 664 21.67 20.56 7.68
N LEU A 665 21.60 20.24 6.40
CA LEU A 665 22.36 19.18 5.75
C LEU A 665 23.38 19.71 4.74
#